data_c813e433a3e07cc8a230a7be0c3b9677
#
_entry.id   c813e433a3e07cc8a230a7be0c3b9677
#
_cell.length_a   1.000
_cell.length_b   1.000
_cell.length_c   1.000
_cell.angle_alpha   90.00
_cell.angle_beta   90.00
_cell.angle_gamma   90.00
#
_symmetry.space_group_name_H-M   'P 1'
#
loop_
_entity.id
_entity.type
_entity.pdbx_description
1 polymer ?
#
loop_
_entity_poly.entity_id
_entity_poly.type
_entity_poly.pdbx_seq_one_letter_code
_entity_poly.pdbx_strand_id
1 'polypeptide(L)'
;MFKRFFAGILAFIFSFFPCANGKVKYTCKEAVAVTAEFAENESVAIDTPKPVFAADMPESEVISVNGLSRLSINGQLTSPVLFFGNTDFPNPNGVTTSQAGFAADAGIHLHSIIENINYYADLDSISEAEYRQLYSHLHESVKSITEGDPDAKILLRVKVTMPDTGSIPESEIIQYKDKSIKSGVVSMASDLFNEESSRRLAHLVDYVSSNDELSKHIIGYHLENNEWFHYLYRENGQDFSNANNEKFARWLKVKYPTDGDLQKAWGNPFVKLSTATIPNNLPGNIYDNGKLYKDILFYGTKTQKYVDYHQYICDLTAARISNLARIIKERTENRAIVISFYGYQFELYSSLSGHHNLNWLLSDKNIDGFAGPISYRDRNGSSYAPNSPVGATGAYMSTVDSIQRNGKIWFQESDERTFINHTDEPYEDTFLTPIRSLSDVIEVHKRELGDTIIHGNGLWAMDLWARGWLDDPAIWENLGKLSNLYQAYQNGYGQASRFDVALVIDEYSLHRMANQGPVGDELLGEMQLNLYHAGLSTCYVQLKDVLAGRVDDAKLYIITSAFDMTDEQIEQLQTALHKDGKTTLFMYNFGSMTTQQAEALTGMEFKVKKLQSKTGIKMTKQSAVPGLISDNHTALISRAMRVVGGQTETLGKYSDGSVGFAINRQKDYTTIYYGDSLISVNNLKAIARACGIHVYSDSEDVLMANQNMVVFHAVTAGEKTVTFEGKTDVWDYFNNKWYTDVDSVTFSAEIGETKYLFYGDKEEIENWSLPIYG
;
A
#
# COMPACT_ATOMS: atom_id res chain seq x y z
N MET A 1 -6.93 -15.57 37.74
CA MET A 1 -8.27 -14.97 37.88
C MET A 1 -8.35 -13.55 37.26
N PHE A 2 -7.28 -13.03 36.62
CA PHE A 2 -7.23 -11.69 35.98
C PHE A 2 -7.32 -11.70 34.44
N LYS A 3 -7.28 -12.87 33.79
CA LYS A 3 -7.38 -12.99 32.32
C LYS A 3 -8.82 -12.98 31.74
N ARG A 4 -9.85 -12.97 32.59
CA ARG A 4 -11.26 -12.93 32.15
C ARG A 4 -11.92 -11.54 32.19
N PHE A 5 -11.22 -10.49 32.60
CA PHE A 5 -11.81 -9.16 32.77
C PHE A 5 -11.58 -8.22 31.58
N PHE A 6 -10.63 -8.49 30.70
CA PHE A 6 -10.39 -7.66 29.51
C PHE A 6 -11.10 -8.15 28.25
N ALA A 7 -11.46 -9.43 28.16
CA ALA A 7 -12.28 -9.96 27.06
C ALA A 7 -13.75 -9.52 27.16
N GLY A 8 -14.21 -9.07 28.32
CA GLY A 8 -15.61 -8.71 28.57
C GLY A 8 -16.01 -7.28 28.18
N ILE A 9 -15.05 -6.38 27.90
CA ILE A 9 -15.35 -4.98 27.58
C ILE A 9 -15.33 -4.72 26.07
N LEU A 10 -14.63 -5.53 25.28
CA LEU A 10 -14.70 -5.46 23.82
C LEU A 10 -15.89 -6.24 23.22
N ALA A 11 -16.52 -7.12 23.98
CA ALA A 11 -17.64 -7.95 23.51
C ALA A 11 -19.02 -7.27 23.60
N PHE A 12 -19.13 -6.03 24.10
CA PHE A 12 -20.42 -5.38 24.36
C PHE A 12 -20.79 -4.26 23.38
N ILE A 13 -20.01 -4.01 22.30
CA ILE A 13 -20.33 -3.00 21.29
C ILE A 13 -20.58 -3.63 19.90
N PHE A 14 -20.74 -4.94 19.81
CA PHE A 14 -21.06 -5.58 18.52
C PHE A 14 -22.56 -5.91 18.45
N SER A 15 -23.32 -4.92 18.05
CA SER A 15 -24.69 -5.14 17.58
C SER A 15 -24.66 -5.93 16.26
N PHE A 16 -25.53 -6.93 16.15
CA PHE A 16 -25.80 -7.62 14.90
C PHE A 16 -26.47 -6.62 13.93
N PHE A 17 -25.75 -6.13 12.96
CA PHE A 17 -26.35 -5.29 11.91
C PHE A 17 -26.87 -6.17 10.77
N PRO A 18 -28.01 -5.82 10.18
CA PRO A 18 -28.45 -6.49 8.96
C PRO A 18 -27.52 -6.08 7.80
N CYS A 19 -26.80 -7.04 7.25
CA CYS A 19 -26.05 -6.81 6.01
C CYS A 19 -27.04 -6.47 4.90
N ALA A 20 -27.06 -5.21 4.49
CA ALA A 20 -28.04 -4.71 3.54
C ALA A 20 -27.60 -5.00 2.10
N ASN A 21 -28.26 -5.96 1.49
CA ASN A 21 -28.34 -6.04 0.02
C ASN A 21 -29.81 -5.82 -0.36
N GLY A 22 -30.11 -4.80 -1.11
CA GLY A 22 -31.43 -4.24 -1.40
C GLY A 22 -32.60 -5.23 -1.31
N LYS A 23 -33.40 -5.14 -0.25
CA LYS A 23 -34.62 -5.84 0.10
C LYS A 23 -34.54 -7.14 0.88
N VAL A 24 -33.39 -7.80 1.06
CA VAL A 24 -33.28 -9.03 1.85
C VAL A 24 -32.37 -8.76 3.06
N LYS A 25 -32.96 -8.61 4.25
CA LYS A 25 -32.22 -8.52 5.50
C LYS A 25 -31.83 -9.95 5.93
N TYR A 26 -30.55 -10.21 6.07
CA TYR A 26 -30.02 -11.40 6.71
C TYR A 26 -29.05 -10.96 7.82
N THR A 27 -28.87 -11.80 8.81
CA THR A 27 -27.94 -11.53 9.90
C THR A 27 -26.54 -11.95 9.48
N CYS A 28 -25.59 -11.04 9.52
CA CYS A 28 -24.16 -11.35 9.40
C CYS A 28 -23.41 -10.43 10.37
N LYS A 29 -22.18 -10.81 10.69
CA LYS A 29 -21.27 -9.93 11.43
C LYS A 29 -20.66 -8.89 10.51
N GLU A 30 -20.31 -7.74 11.06
CA GLU A 30 -19.52 -6.74 10.34
C GLU A 30 -18.13 -7.29 9.95
N ALA A 31 -17.57 -6.78 8.85
CA ALA A 31 -16.32 -7.25 8.29
C ALA A 31 -15.16 -7.24 9.32
N VAL A 32 -15.00 -6.15 10.05
CA VAL A 32 -13.93 -6.01 11.07
C VAL A 32 -14.09 -7.03 12.19
N ALA A 33 -15.34 -7.29 12.64
CA ALA A 33 -15.60 -8.28 13.68
C ALA A 33 -15.35 -9.72 13.20
N VAL A 34 -15.64 -10.01 11.92
CA VAL A 34 -15.33 -11.29 11.28
C VAL A 34 -13.83 -11.52 11.26
N THR A 35 -13.06 -10.53 10.79
CA THR A 35 -11.59 -10.61 10.73
C THR A 35 -11.00 -10.85 12.12
N ALA A 36 -11.43 -10.08 13.12
CA ALA A 36 -10.90 -10.19 14.49
C ALA A 36 -11.15 -11.58 15.11
N GLU A 37 -12.39 -12.10 15.03
CA GLU A 37 -12.72 -13.42 15.55
C GLU A 37 -12.03 -14.54 14.76
N PHE A 38 -11.93 -14.39 13.45
CA PHE A 38 -11.24 -15.37 12.61
C PHE A 38 -9.75 -15.40 12.92
N ALA A 39 -9.09 -14.23 13.05
CA ALA A 39 -7.67 -14.14 13.38
C ALA A 39 -7.37 -14.69 14.79
N GLU A 40 -8.26 -14.49 15.77
CA GLU A 40 -8.13 -15.11 17.09
C GLU A 40 -8.16 -16.64 17.00
N ASN A 41 -9.06 -17.21 16.18
CA ASN A 41 -9.16 -18.65 15.94
C ASN A 41 -7.95 -19.24 15.20
N GLU A 42 -7.24 -18.43 14.42
CA GLU A 42 -6.04 -18.84 13.67
C GLU A 42 -4.72 -18.59 14.45
N SER A 43 -4.80 -18.11 15.68
CA SER A 43 -3.63 -17.86 16.54
C SER A 43 -3.00 -19.16 17.03
N VAL A 44 -1.69 -19.32 16.85
CA VAL A 44 -0.92 -20.50 17.26
C VAL A 44 -0.16 -20.21 18.55
N ALA A 45 -0.39 -21.00 19.59
CA ALA A 45 0.38 -20.90 20.84
C ALA A 45 1.76 -21.54 20.68
N ILE A 46 2.79 -20.89 21.23
CA ILE A 46 4.16 -21.42 21.31
C ILE A 46 4.46 -21.75 22.77
N ASP A 47 4.48 -23.04 23.09
CA ASP A 47 4.60 -23.55 24.46
C ASP A 47 6.07 -23.72 24.92
N THR A 48 7.07 -23.39 24.09
CA THR A 48 8.48 -23.45 24.46
C THR A 48 8.85 -22.30 25.39
N PRO A 49 9.80 -22.49 26.33
CA PRO A 49 10.32 -21.40 27.14
C PRO A 49 10.87 -20.25 26.28
N LYS A 50 10.75 -19.03 26.74
CA LYS A 50 11.35 -17.87 26.07
C LYS A 50 12.88 -17.95 26.10
N PRO A 51 13.59 -17.42 25.12
CA PRO A 51 15.04 -17.38 25.10
C PRO A 51 15.59 -16.48 26.22
N VAL A 52 16.80 -16.77 26.63
CA VAL A 52 17.60 -15.81 27.40
C VAL A 52 18.28 -14.90 26.39
N PHE A 53 17.98 -13.62 26.44
CA PHE A 53 18.54 -12.65 25.49
C PHE A 53 20.04 -12.49 25.66
N ALA A 54 20.75 -12.37 24.55
CA ALA A 54 22.12 -11.90 24.55
C ALA A 54 22.22 -10.47 25.13
N ALA A 55 23.35 -10.16 25.76
CA ALA A 55 23.48 -8.92 26.51
C ALA A 55 23.35 -7.65 25.65
N ASP A 56 23.84 -7.71 24.42
CA ASP A 56 23.91 -6.58 23.49
C ASP A 56 22.75 -6.54 22.46
N MET A 57 21.66 -7.28 22.71
CA MET A 57 20.48 -7.24 21.84
C MET A 57 19.89 -5.83 21.85
N PRO A 58 19.80 -5.15 20.68
CA PRO A 58 19.24 -3.80 20.60
C PRO A 58 17.75 -3.79 20.88
N GLU A 59 17.24 -2.62 21.23
CA GLU A 59 15.82 -2.32 21.30
C GLU A 59 15.43 -1.40 20.15
N SER A 60 14.44 -1.79 19.37
CA SER A 60 13.93 -1.02 18.22
C SER A 60 12.43 -0.89 18.29
N GLU A 61 11.93 0.26 17.91
CA GLU A 61 10.50 0.59 17.93
C GLU A 61 10.17 1.66 16.89
N VAL A 62 8.91 1.73 16.50
CA VAL A 62 8.36 2.88 15.76
C VAL A 62 7.55 3.72 16.74
N ILE A 63 7.97 4.97 16.91
CA ILE A 63 7.34 5.91 17.85
C ILE A 63 6.75 7.10 17.12
N SER A 64 5.66 7.65 17.66
CA SER A 64 5.06 8.87 17.12
C SER A 64 5.67 10.11 17.81
N VAL A 65 6.27 10.99 17.01
CA VAL A 65 6.81 12.28 17.45
C VAL A 65 6.09 13.38 16.68
N ASN A 66 5.28 14.20 17.37
CA ASN A 66 4.47 15.26 16.76
C ASN A 66 3.56 14.77 15.59
N GLY A 67 3.02 13.55 15.72
CA GLY A 67 2.19 12.91 14.70
C GLY A 67 2.96 12.25 13.55
N LEU A 68 4.29 12.29 13.56
CA LEU A 68 5.16 11.62 12.59
C LEU A 68 5.67 10.31 13.20
N SER A 69 5.48 9.18 12.52
CA SER A 69 6.05 7.87 12.91
C SER A 69 7.53 7.84 12.56
N ARG A 70 8.37 7.51 13.53
CA ARG A 70 9.82 7.52 13.39
C ARG A 70 10.43 6.23 13.92
N LEU A 71 11.45 5.73 13.24
CA LEU A 71 12.27 4.62 13.71
C LEU A 71 13.18 5.08 14.85
N SER A 72 13.15 4.33 15.96
CA SER A 72 14.03 4.50 17.12
C SER A 72 14.80 3.20 17.34
N ILE A 73 16.13 3.33 17.55
CA ILE A 73 17.01 2.21 17.88
C ILE A 73 17.78 2.59 19.13
N ASN A 74 17.63 1.81 20.20
CA ASN A 74 18.20 2.10 21.52
C ASN A 74 17.87 3.54 22.02
N GLY A 75 16.63 4.00 21.74
CA GLY A 75 16.17 5.33 22.09
C GLY A 75 16.69 6.47 21.20
N GLN A 76 17.42 6.16 20.13
CA GLN A 76 17.92 7.15 19.17
C GLN A 76 17.07 7.13 17.90
N LEU A 77 16.53 8.30 17.53
CA LEU A 77 15.81 8.48 16.27
C LEU A 77 16.77 8.34 15.11
N THR A 78 16.43 7.46 14.17
CA THR A 78 17.29 7.08 13.05
C THR A 78 16.58 7.32 11.73
N SER A 79 17.30 7.86 10.74
CA SER A 79 16.79 7.98 9.37
C SER A 79 16.45 6.60 8.83
N PRO A 80 15.21 6.36 8.34
CA PRO A 80 14.78 5.04 7.87
C PRO A 80 15.21 4.78 6.42
N VAL A 81 16.48 5.02 6.09
CA VAL A 81 17.10 4.72 4.79
C VAL A 81 18.05 3.54 4.97
N LEU A 82 17.85 2.49 4.19
CA LEU A 82 18.62 1.25 4.34
C LEU A 82 19.06 0.64 3.00
N PHE A 83 20.05 -0.25 3.07
CA PHE A 83 20.49 -1.12 1.99
C PHE A 83 19.89 -2.52 2.13
N PHE A 84 19.33 -3.05 1.05
CA PHE A 84 18.95 -4.46 0.95
C PHE A 84 19.92 -5.19 0.02
N GLY A 85 20.72 -6.08 0.63
CA GLY A 85 21.55 -7.04 -0.08
C GLY A 85 20.87 -8.41 -0.11
N ASN A 86 20.47 -8.90 -1.29
CA ASN A 86 19.76 -10.17 -1.39
C ASN A 86 20.68 -11.36 -1.19
N THR A 87 20.75 -11.85 0.04
CA THR A 87 21.63 -12.96 0.44
C THR A 87 21.14 -14.34 0.05
N ASP A 88 19.96 -14.49 -0.55
CA ASP A 88 19.54 -15.75 -1.21
C ASP A 88 20.36 -16.08 -2.46
N PHE A 89 21.04 -15.08 -3.03
CA PHE A 89 21.92 -15.26 -4.17
C PHE A 89 23.39 -15.36 -3.73
N PRO A 90 24.22 -16.12 -4.46
CA PRO A 90 25.66 -16.12 -4.20
C PRO A 90 26.19 -14.68 -4.22
N ASN A 91 27.08 -14.35 -3.29
CA ASN A 91 27.79 -13.07 -3.24
C ASN A 91 29.13 -13.17 -4.03
N PRO A 92 29.10 -13.21 -5.38
CA PRO A 92 30.31 -13.36 -6.17
C PRO A 92 31.19 -12.11 -6.01
N ASN A 93 32.47 -12.30 -5.79
CA ASN A 93 33.46 -11.22 -5.63
C ASN A 93 33.18 -10.24 -4.46
N GLY A 94 32.30 -10.60 -3.51
CA GLY A 94 32.03 -9.79 -2.32
C GLY A 94 31.23 -8.51 -2.60
N VAL A 95 30.43 -8.46 -3.66
CA VAL A 95 29.68 -7.23 -4.04
C VAL A 95 28.71 -6.76 -2.96
N THR A 96 28.10 -7.66 -2.20
CA THR A 96 27.22 -7.29 -1.08
C THR A 96 28.04 -6.61 0.03
N THR A 97 29.21 -7.13 0.35
CA THR A 97 30.14 -6.55 1.34
C THR A 97 30.66 -5.19 0.88
N SER A 98 31.01 -5.05 -0.41
CA SER A 98 31.44 -3.78 -1.00
C SER A 98 30.36 -2.71 -0.87
N GLN A 99 29.12 -3.01 -1.27
CA GLN A 99 27.97 -2.09 -1.19
C GLN A 99 27.65 -1.73 0.26
N ALA A 100 27.71 -2.68 1.20
CA ALA A 100 27.54 -2.41 2.63
C ALA A 100 28.62 -1.46 3.16
N GLY A 101 29.86 -1.62 2.72
CA GLY A 101 30.97 -0.72 3.06
C GLY A 101 30.75 0.70 2.52
N PHE A 102 30.34 0.87 1.27
CA PHE A 102 30.03 2.18 0.71
C PHE A 102 28.84 2.85 1.43
N ALA A 103 27.82 2.08 1.80
CA ALA A 103 26.70 2.58 2.60
C ALA A 103 27.17 3.10 3.96
N ALA A 104 28.01 2.33 4.65
CA ALA A 104 28.60 2.70 5.95
C ALA A 104 29.48 3.96 5.85
N ASP A 105 30.35 4.04 4.85
CA ASP A 105 31.17 5.24 4.57
C ASP A 105 30.31 6.48 4.35
N ALA A 106 29.10 6.31 3.83
CA ALA A 106 28.12 7.36 3.62
C ALA A 106 27.23 7.64 4.85
N GLY A 107 27.43 6.93 5.97
CA GLY A 107 26.67 7.06 7.21
C GLY A 107 25.34 6.31 7.24
N ILE A 108 25.14 5.36 6.34
CA ILE A 108 23.96 4.47 6.30
C ILE A 108 24.34 3.11 6.89
N HIS A 109 23.93 2.85 8.13
CA HIS A 109 24.19 1.62 8.88
C HIS A 109 22.96 0.71 8.99
N LEU A 110 21.86 1.05 8.33
CA LEU A 110 20.68 0.19 8.25
C LEU A 110 20.78 -0.70 7.05
N HIS A 111 20.58 -2.00 7.27
CA HIS A 111 20.66 -3.03 6.23
C HIS A 111 19.48 -3.99 6.33
N SER A 112 19.23 -4.74 5.26
CA SER A 112 18.31 -5.86 5.25
C SER A 112 18.93 -7.04 4.50
N ILE A 113 18.71 -8.24 5.01
CA ILE A 113 19.14 -9.50 4.41
C ILE A 113 17.99 -10.50 4.46
N ILE A 114 18.10 -11.60 3.71
CA ILE A 114 17.08 -12.66 3.67
C ILE A 114 17.54 -13.88 4.45
N GLU A 115 16.57 -14.51 5.15
CA GLU A 115 16.66 -15.86 5.69
C GLU A 115 15.39 -16.65 5.40
N ASN A 116 15.54 -17.93 5.10
CA ASN A 116 14.42 -18.84 4.85
C ASN A 116 14.16 -19.70 6.09
N ILE A 117 12.90 -19.87 6.44
CA ILE A 117 12.51 -20.85 7.44
C ILE A 117 12.82 -22.26 6.88
N ASN A 118 13.64 -23.05 7.60
CA ASN A 118 14.01 -24.39 7.17
C ASN A 118 12.98 -25.43 7.62
N TYR A 119 12.10 -25.83 6.71
CA TYR A 119 11.06 -26.85 6.96
C TYR A 119 11.55 -28.29 6.93
N TYR A 120 12.83 -28.52 6.53
CA TYR A 120 13.42 -29.87 6.48
C TYR A 120 14.14 -30.27 7.77
N ALA A 121 14.42 -29.29 8.64
CA ALA A 121 15.08 -29.57 9.90
C ALA A 121 14.12 -30.23 10.92
N ASP A 122 14.64 -31.24 11.64
CA ASP A 122 13.95 -31.80 12.81
C ASP A 122 14.31 -30.98 14.05
N LEU A 123 13.45 -30.00 14.36
CA LEU A 123 13.69 -29.07 15.49
C LEU A 123 13.54 -29.75 16.88
N ASP A 124 12.87 -30.91 16.95
CA ASP A 124 12.61 -31.58 18.23
C ASP A 124 13.84 -32.37 18.74
N SER A 125 14.77 -32.70 17.83
CA SER A 125 15.95 -33.49 18.16
C SER A 125 17.30 -32.80 17.89
N ILE A 126 17.27 -31.49 17.54
CA ILE A 126 18.46 -30.75 17.15
C ILE A 126 19.40 -30.49 18.36
N SER A 127 20.66 -30.86 18.24
CA SER A 127 21.68 -30.59 19.25
C SER A 127 22.21 -29.15 19.15
N GLU A 128 22.82 -28.65 20.20
CA GLU A 128 23.45 -27.32 20.21
C GLU A 128 24.50 -27.14 19.11
N ALA A 129 25.25 -28.21 18.78
CA ALA A 129 26.22 -28.19 17.68
C ALA A 129 25.57 -28.11 16.30
N GLU A 130 24.35 -28.66 16.13
CA GLU A 130 23.60 -28.65 14.88
C GLU A 130 22.89 -27.32 14.63
N TYR A 131 22.61 -26.52 15.68
CA TYR A 131 22.03 -25.20 15.53
C TYR A 131 22.84 -24.28 14.62
N ARG A 132 24.17 -24.24 14.79
CA ARG A 132 25.03 -23.39 13.96
C ARG A 132 25.06 -23.85 12.51
N GLN A 133 24.94 -25.15 12.26
CA GLN A 133 24.83 -25.68 10.90
C GLN A 133 23.46 -25.36 10.29
N LEU A 134 22.39 -25.45 11.07
CA LEU A 134 21.03 -25.09 10.63
C LEU A 134 20.95 -23.64 10.14
N TYR A 135 21.57 -22.71 10.86
CA TYR A 135 21.57 -21.29 10.57
C TYR A 135 22.90 -20.80 9.95
N SER A 136 23.66 -21.69 9.27
CA SER A 136 24.92 -21.30 8.61
C SER A 136 24.73 -20.20 7.57
N HIS A 137 23.63 -20.26 6.80
CA HIS A 137 23.28 -19.23 5.84
C HIS A 137 23.06 -17.87 6.51
N LEU A 138 22.33 -17.82 7.63
CA LEU A 138 22.13 -16.59 8.39
C LEU A 138 23.45 -15.99 8.88
N HIS A 139 24.34 -16.82 9.43
CA HIS A 139 25.68 -16.36 9.87
C HIS A 139 26.50 -15.80 8.70
N GLU A 140 26.49 -16.47 7.55
CA GLU A 140 27.18 -16.01 6.34
C GLU A 140 26.58 -14.71 5.80
N SER A 141 25.25 -14.59 5.83
CA SER A 141 24.52 -13.39 5.41
C SER A 141 24.83 -12.19 6.29
N VAL A 142 24.77 -12.36 7.63
CA VAL A 142 25.14 -11.30 8.57
C VAL A 142 26.62 -10.93 8.40
N LYS A 143 27.49 -11.91 8.25
CA LYS A 143 28.93 -11.68 8.04
C LYS A 143 29.19 -10.88 6.75
N SER A 144 28.49 -11.17 5.65
CA SER A 144 28.66 -10.45 4.37
C SER A 144 28.36 -8.94 4.50
N ILE A 145 27.45 -8.57 5.39
CA ILE A 145 27.16 -7.16 5.71
C ILE A 145 28.20 -6.61 6.70
N THR A 146 28.46 -7.34 7.80
CA THR A 146 29.28 -6.82 8.91
C THR A 146 30.79 -6.75 8.59
N GLU A 147 31.25 -7.43 7.56
CA GLU A 147 32.61 -7.24 7.02
C GLU A 147 32.75 -5.89 6.28
N GLY A 148 31.68 -5.36 5.69
CA GLY A 148 31.63 -4.01 5.12
C GLY A 148 31.26 -2.94 6.15
N ASP A 149 30.31 -3.25 7.04
CA ASP A 149 29.81 -2.34 8.07
C ASP A 149 29.76 -3.03 9.44
N PRO A 150 30.82 -2.92 10.27
CA PRO A 150 30.84 -3.51 11.61
C PRO A 150 29.73 -2.98 12.57
N ASP A 151 29.18 -1.79 12.33
CA ASP A 151 28.12 -1.17 13.12
C ASP A 151 26.70 -1.46 12.59
N ALA A 152 26.60 -2.33 11.61
CA ALA A 152 25.35 -2.67 10.91
C ALA A 152 24.19 -2.97 11.86
N LYS A 153 23.02 -2.41 11.56
CA LYS A 153 21.72 -2.73 12.13
C LYS A 153 20.84 -3.33 11.06
N ILE A 154 20.42 -4.56 11.26
CA ILE A 154 19.85 -5.42 10.22
C ILE A 154 18.37 -5.70 10.50
N LEU A 155 17.52 -5.38 9.53
CA LEU A 155 16.14 -5.85 9.45
C LEU A 155 16.14 -7.20 8.73
N LEU A 156 15.88 -8.29 9.45
CA LEU A 156 15.93 -9.64 8.92
C LEU A 156 14.64 -9.96 8.15
N ARG A 157 14.74 -10.09 6.83
CA ARG A 157 13.65 -10.49 5.95
C ARG A 157 13.48 -12.00 5.99
N VAL A 158 12.34 -12.49 6.47
CA VAL A 158 12.09 -13.91 6.71
C VAL A 158 11.07 -14.46 5.72
N LYS A 159 11.51 -15.39 4.89
CA LYS A 159 10.63 -16.13 3.98
C LYS A 159 9.94 -17.27 4.71
N VAL A 160 8.59 -17.24 4.67
CA VAL A 160 7.74 -18.23 5.36
C VAL A 160 6.99 -19.16 4.41
N THR A 161 7.27 -19.11 3.10
CA THR A 161 6.69 -20.04 2.12
C THR A 161 7.11 -21.48 2.43
N MET A 162 6.13 -22.37 2.63
CA MET A 162 6.39 -23.77 2.95
C MET A 162 6.46 -24.62 1.67
N PRO A 163 7.62 -25.17 1.30
CA PRO A 163 7.76 -26.05 0.14
C PRO A 163 7.18 -27.44 0.43
N ASP A 164 6.68 -28.12 -0.61
CA ASP A 164 6.32 -29.52 -0.55
C ASP A 164 7.57 -30.39 -0.39
N THR A 165 7.63 -31.14 0.69
CA THR A 165 8.74 -32.06 0.98
C THR A 165 8.56 -33.45 0.38
N GLY A 166 7.45 -33.69 -0.35
CA GLY A 166 7.06 -35.01 -0.84
C GLY A 166 6.41 -35.93 0.22
N SER A 167 6.36 -35.48 1.49
CA SER A 167 5.71 -36.18 2.59
C SER A 167 4.41 -35.50 3.06
N ILE A 168 4.11 -34.33 2.51
CA ILE A 168 2.94 -33.54 2.87
C ILE A 168 1.69 -34.13 2.19
N PRO A 169 0.56 -34.30 2.91
CA PRO A 169 -0.68 -34.77 2.31
C PRO A 169 -1.11 -33.87 1.13
N GLU A 170 -1.54 -34.48 0.03
CA GLU A 170 -2.04 -33.77 -1.16
C GLU A 170 -3.17 -32.78 -0.84
N SER A 171 -3.96 -33.04 0.22
CA SER A 171 -5.02 -32.15 0.69
C SER A 171 -4.54 -30.78 1.16
N GLU A 172 -3.26 -30.67 1.56
CA GLU A 172 -2.64 -29.47 2.10
C GLU A 172 -1.92 -28.65 1.01
N ILE A 173 -1.68 -29.26 -0.16
CA ILE A 173 -0.94 -28.62 -1.26
C ILE A 173 -1.90 -27.80 -2.11
N ILE A 174 -1.45 -26.64 -2.60
CA ILE A 174 -2.20 -25.79 -3.52
C ILE A 174 -2.67 -26.59 -4.74
N GLN A 175 -3.95 -26.50 -5.04
CA GLN A 175 -4.60 -27.17 -6.14
C GLN A 175 -5.33 -26.19 -7.05
N TYR A 176 -5.06 -26.25 -8.36
CA TYR A 176 -5.73 -25.41 -9.35
C TYR A 176 -7.07 -25.99 -9.81
N LYS A 177 -7.87 -25.19 -10.49
CA LYS A 177 -9.22 -25.55 -10.96
C LYS A 177 -9.27 -26.77 -11.87
N ASP A 178 -8.26 -26.98 -12.68
CA ASP A 178 -8.10 -28.16 -13.53
C ASP A 178 -7.68 -29.42 -12.74
N LYS A 179 -7.59 -29.28 -11.41
CA LYS A 179 -7.11 -30.30 -10.48
C LYS A 179 -5.66 -30.71 -10.69
N SER A 180 -4.89 -29.99 -11.50
CA SER A 180 -3.44 -30.14 -11.48
C SER A 180 -2.92 -29.64 -10.13
N ILE A 181 -2.01 -30.40 -9.53
CA ILE A 181 -1.36 -30.02 -8.29
C ILE A 181 -0.12 -29.24 -8.67
N LYS A 182 0.01 -28.03 -8.14
CA LYS A 182 1.29 -27.33 -8.22
C LYS A 182 2.22 -27.96 -7.20
N SER A 183 3.14 -28.78 -7.68
CA SER A 183 4.19 -29.32 -6.82
C SER A 183 5.03 -28.19 -6.23
N GLY A 184 5.33 -28.27 -4.95
CA GLY A 184 6.30 -27.44 -4.29
C GLY A 184 5.78 -26.38 -3.32
N VAL A 185 4.44 -26.19 -3.15
CA VAL A 185 3.92 -25.18 -2.20
C VAL A 185 2.70 -25.69 -1.44
N VAL A 186 2.77 -25.62 -0.12
CA VAL A 186 1.64 -25.88 0.79
C VAL A 186 0.70 -24.69 0.79
N SER A 187 -0.61 -24.97 0.86
CA SER A 187 -1.63 -23.91 0.94
C SER A 187 -1.47 -23.07 2.20
N MET A 188 -1.51 -21.77 2.08
CA MET A 188 -1.55 -20.85 3.23
C MET A 188 -2.81 -21.03 4.09
N ALA A 189 -3.87 -21.65 3.55
CA ALA A 189 -5.07 -21.99 4.30
C ALA A 189 -4.90 -23.25 5.16
N SER A 190 -3.83 -24.01 4.96
CA SER A 190 -3.51 -25.22 5.73
C SER A 190 -3.26 -24.89 7.21
N ASP A 191 -3.78 -25.73 8.10
CA ASP A 191 -3.43 -25.66 9.53
C ASP A 191 -1.97 -26.08 9.73
N LEU A 192 -1.50 -27.08 8.97
CA LEU A 192 -0.10 -27.50 8.97
C LEU A 192 0.85 -26.33 8.62
N PHE A 193 0.51 -25.55 7.58
CA PHE A 193 1.29 -24.35 7.23
C PHE A 193 1.34 -23.38 8.42
N ASN A 194 0.20 -23.12 9.04
CA ASN A 194 0.11 -22.16 10.15
C ASN A 194 0.94 -22.61 11.37
N GLU A 195 0.82 -23.88 11.75
CA GLU A 195 1.51 -24.45 12.89
C GLU A 195 3.02 -24.52 12.66
N GLU A 196 3.46 -25.05 11.51
CA GLU A 196 4.88 -25.19 11.20
C GLU A 196 5.60 -23.86 10.98
N SER A 197 4.99 -22.92 10.23
CA SER A 197 5.58 -21.58 10.06
C SER A 197 5.71 -20.85 11.40
N SER A 198 4.71 -20.98 12.27
CA SER A 198 4.71 -20.39 13.62
C SER A 198 5.83 -20.97 14.50
N ARG A 199 5.94 -22.30 14.54
CA ARG A 199 6.94 -23.02 15.36
C ARG A 199 8.37 -22.70 14.90
N ARG A 200 8.60 -22.72 13.59
CA ARG A 200 9.92 -22.48 13.00
C ARG A 200 10.34 -21.04 13.08
N LEU A 201 9.40 -20.09 12.92
CA LEU A 201 9.67 -18.68 13.14
C LEU A 201 10.05 -18.42 14.61
N ALA A 202 9.31 -18.98 15.55
CA ALA A 202 9.66 -18.88 16.99
C ALA A 202 11.08 -19.37 17.26
N HIS A 203 11.45 -20.52 16.69
CA HIS A 203 12.77 -21.11 16.85
C HIS A 203 13.88 -20.21 16.25
N LEU A 204 13.67 -19.64 15.04
CA LEU A 204 14.59 -18.68 14.44
C LEU A 204 14.78 -17.45 15.33
N VAL A 205 13.67 -16.86 15.81
CA VAL A 205 13.69 -15.67 16.68
C VAL A 205 14.42 -15.96 17.99
N ASP A 206 14.19 -17.14 18.59
CA ASP A 206 14.87 -17.56 19.82
C ASP A 206 16.38 -17.72 19.60
N TYR A 207 16.75 -18.36 18.51
CA TYR A 207 18.15 -18.55 18.15
C TYR A 207 18.87 -17.21 17.96
N VAL A 208 18.30 -16.29 17.18
CA VAL A 208 18.84 -14.95 16.95
C VAL A 208 18.96 -14.20 18.26
N SER A 209 17.91 -14.19 19.08
CA SER A 209 17.84 -13.39 20.31
C SER A 209 18.83 -13.86 21.40
N SER A 210 19.19 -15.14 21.38
CA SER A 210 20.14 -15.73 22.36
C SER A 210 21.58 -15.82 21.85
N ASN A 211 21.84 -15.49 20.58
CA ASN A 211 23.16 -15.59 19.96
C ASN A 211 23.91 -14.27 19.99
N ASP A 212 25.05 -14.20 20.69
CA ASP A 212 25.84 -12.97 20.86
C ASP A 212 26.40 -12.40 19.54
N GLU A 213 26.65 -13.24 18.53
CA GLU A 213 27.18 -12.78 17.23
C GLU A 213 26.07 -12.13 16.37
N LEU A 214 24.84 -12.64 16.44
CA LEU A 214 23.71 -12.22 15.61
C LEU A 214 22.88 -11.10 16.26
N SER A 215 22.54 -11.29 17.54
CA SER A 215 21.56 -10.45 18.24
C SER A 215 21.91 -8.98 18.24
N LYS A 216 23.20 -8.62 18.38
CA LYS A 216 23.68 -7.20 18.42
C LYS A 216 23.42 -6.42 17.12
N HIS A 217 23.20 -7.15 16.02
CA HIS A 217 22.96 -6.57 14.70
C HIS A 217 21.47 -6.57 14.32
N ILE A 218 20.69 -7.58 14.74
CA ILE A 218 19.30 -7.73 14.30
C ILE A 218 18.39 -6.81 15.11
N ILE A 219 17.75 -5.84 14.43
CA ILE A 219 16.84 -4.87 15.03
C ILE A 219 15.37 -5.22 14.81
N GLY A 220 15.06 -6.16 13.91
CA GLY A 220 13.68 -6.46 13.60
C GLY A 220 13.53 -7.53 12.53
N TYR A 221 12.27 -7.83 12.25
CA TYR A 221 11.89 -8.88 11.30
C TYR A 221 10.93 -8.35 10.26
N HIS A 222 11.20 -8.68 9.01
CA HIS A 222 10.33 -8.38 7.88
C HIS A 222 9.70 -9.67 7.38
N LEU A 223 8.39 -9.82 7.57
CA LEU A 223 7.64 -11.00 7.13
C LEU A 223 7.42 -10.95 5.63
N GLU A 224 7.93 -11.97 4.95
CA GLU A 224 7.80 -12.12 3.51
C GLU A 224 7.26 -13.51 3.16
N ASN A 225 6.33 -13.58 2.21
CA ASN A 225 5.82 -14.82 1.66
C ASN A 225 5.38 -14.65 0.20
N ASN A 226 6.32 -14.33 -0.70
CA ASN A 226 6.05 -14.07 -2.11
C ASN A 226 4.86 -13.12 -2.33
N GLU A 227 4.81 -12.04 -1.56
CA GLU A 227 3.69 -11.09 -1.57
C GLU A 227 2.35 -11.81 -1.29
N TRP A 228 2.38 -12.86 -0.44
CA TRP A 228 1.25 -13.64 0.01
C TRP A 228 0.52 -14.34 -1.17
N PHE A 229 -0.78 -14.10 -1.38
CA PHE A 229 -1.54 -14.73 -2.45
C PHE A 229 -1.31 -14.13 -3.85
N HIS A 230 -0.45 -13.12 -4.00
CA HIS A 230 -0.25 -12.44 -5.28
C HIS A 230 0.16 -13.40 -6.41
N TYR A 231 1.04 -14.35 -6.13
CA TYR A 231 1.48 -15.32 -7.13
C TYR A 231 0.36 -16.25 -7.61
N LEU A 232 -0.62 -16.58 -6.76
CA LEU A 232 -1.81 -17.35 -7.15
C LEU A 232 -2.68 -16.55 -8.12
N TYR A 233 -2.80 -15.24 -7.89
CA TYR A 233 -3.51 -14.35 -8.81
C TYR A 233 -2.90 -14.36 -10.21
N ARG A 234 -1.58 -14.28 -10.32
CA ARG A 234 -0.86 -14.34 -11.60
C ARG A 234 -1.00 -15.68 -12.30
N GLU A 235 -1.07 -16.78 -11.55
CA GLU A 235 -1.03 -18.14 -12.08
C GLU A 235 -2.41 -18.84 -12.12
N ASN A 236 -3.51 -18.15 -12.32
CA ASN A 236 -4.91 -18.63 -12.42
C ASN A 236 -5.79 -18.40 -11.18
N GLY A 237 -5.26 -17.76 -10.16
CA GLY A 237 -6.07 -16.98 -9.24
C GLY A 237 -6.79 -17.69 -8.12
N GLN A 238 -6.72 -19.00 -7.93
CA GLN A 238 -7.44 -19.64 -6.84
C GLN A 238 -6.77 -20.96 -6.40
N ASP A 239 -6.79 -21.18 -5.10
CA ASP A 239 -6.43 -22.47 -4.49
C ASP A 239 -7.69 -23.28 -4.22
N PHE A 240 -7.87 -24.40 -4.92
CA PHE A 240 -8.99 -25.33 -4.77
C PHE A 240 -8.65 -26.52 -3.87
N SER A 241 -7.58 -26.46 -3.08
CA SER A 241 -7.21 -27.50 -2.12
C SER A 241 -8.33 -27.79 -1.11
N ASN A 242 -8.31 -28.96 -0.52
CA ASN A 242 -9.24 -29.30 0.56
C ASN A 242 -9.02 -28.38 1.77
N ALA A 243 -7.75 -28.09 2.12
CA ALA A 243 -7.40 -27.17 3.19
C ALA A 243 -8.09 -25.82 3.04
N ASN A 244 -8.02 -25.23 1.82
CA ASN A 244 -8.64 -23.93 1.56
C ASN A 244 -10.20 -24.01 1.59
N ASN A 245 -10.79 -25.07 1.08
CA ASN A 245 -12.25 -25.24 1.16
C ASN A 245 -12.74 -25.38 2.60
N GLU A 246 -12.04 -26.14 3.44
CA GLU A 246 -12.39 -26.33 4.85
C GLU A 246 -12.19 -25.03 5.65
N LYS A 247 -11.12 -24.31 5.39
CA LYS A 247 -10.84 -23.02 6.03
C LYS A 247 -11.92 -21.99 5.65
N PHE A 248 -12.30 -21.92 4.38
CA PHE A 248 -13.39 -21.03 3.94
C PHE A 248 -14.73 -21.38 4.61
N ALA A 249 -15.05 -22.66 4.74
CA ALA A 249 -16.25 -23.08 5.47
C ALA A 249 -16.20 -22.69 6.96
N ARG A 250 -15.02 -22.75 7.61
CA ARG A 250 -14.81 -22.25 8.99
C ARG A 250 -15.01 -20.74 9.07
N TRP A 251 -14.44 -19.97 8.12
CA TRP A 251 -14.63 -18.53 8.06
C TRP A 251 -16.11 -18.14 7.86
N LEU A 252 -16.85 -18.84 6.99
CA LEU A 252 -18.28 -18.61 6.81
C LEU A 252 -19.09 -18.83 8.10
N LYS A 253 -18.70 -19.76 8.97
CA LYS A 253 -19.34 -19.95 10.28
C LYS A 253 -19.08 -18.78 11.23
N VAL A 254 -17.94 -18.11 11.11
CA VAL A 254 -17.70 -16.86 11.85
C VAL A 254 -18.61 -15.74 11.35
N LYS A 255 -18.78 -15.62 10.03
CA LYS A 255 -19.57 -14.54 9.42
C LYS A 255 -21.08 -14.75 9.56
N TYR A 256 -21.57 -15.96 9.35
CA TYR A 256 -23.00 -16.28 9.32
C TYR A 256 -23.38 -17.19 10.51
N PRO A 257 -24.27 -16.72 11.40
CA PRO A 257 -24.68 -17.50 12.56
C PRO A 257 -25.37 -18.81 12.24
N THR A 258 -26.13 -18.89 11.11
CA THR A 258 -26.92 -20.06 10.74
C THR A 258 -26.87 -20.37 9.24
N ASP A 259 -27.20 -21.62 8.87
CA ASP A 259 -27.40 -22.00 7.46
C ASP A 259 -28.43 -21.09 6.78
N GLY A 260 -29.50 -20.69 7.50
CA GLY A 260 -30.53 -19.81 6.98
C GLY A 260 -30.00 -18.41 6.62
N ASP A 261 -29.07 -17.87 7.38
CA ASP A 261 -28.44 -16.57 7.09
C ASP A 261 -27.55 -16.67 5.84
N LEU A 262 -26.75 -17.74 5.73
CA LEU A 262 -25.96 -18.01 4.53
C LEU A 262 -26.83 -18.21 3.29
N GLN A 263 -27.92 -18.96 3.41
CA GLN A 263 -28.88 -19.20 2.32
C GLN A 263 -29.51 -17.90 1.81
N LYS A 264 -29.90 -17.03 2.71
CA LYS A 264 -30.43 -15.70 2.37
C LYS A 264 -29.35 -14.82 1.72
N ALA A 265 -28.15 -14.81 2.29
CA ALA A 265 -27.03 -14.03 1.77
C ALA A 265 -26.65 -14.41 0.35
N TRP A 266 -26.57 -15.71 0.06
CA TRP A 266 -26.21 -16.22 -1.27
C TRP A 266 -27.39 -16.42 -2.22
N GLY A 267 -28.62 -16.19 -1.76
CA GLY A 267 -29.83 -16.47 -2.55
C GLY A 267 -29.92 -17.94 -3.00
N ASN A 268 -29.44 -18.87 -2.16
CA ASN A 268 -29.37 -20.30 -2.45
C ASN A 268 -29.94 -21.11 -1.26
N PRO A 269 -31.14 -21.66 -1.36
CA PRO A 269 -31.78 -22.37 -0.24
C PRO A 269 -31.16 -23.76 0.10
N PHE A 270 -30.19 -24.19 -0.71
CA PHE A 270 -29.57 -25.51 -0.55
C PHE A 270 -28.16 -25.45 0.05
N VAL A 271 -27.55 -24.26 0.15
CA VAL A 271 -26.22 -24.13 0.72
C VAL A 271 -26.27 -24.31 2.24
N LYS A 272 -25.22 -24.94 2.79
CA LYS A 272 -25.03 -25.12 4.23
C LYS A 272 -23.62 -24.70 4.61
N LEU A 273 -23.44 -24.16 5.80
CA LEU A 273 -22.14 -23.81 6.36
C LEU A 273 -21.15 -24.98 6.38
N SER A 274 -21.66 -26.22 6.58
CA SER A 274 -20.84 -27.44 6.64
C SER A 274 -20.35 -27.94 5.26
N THR A 275 -20.96 -27.48 4.17
CA THR A 275 -20.68 -27.98 2.81
C THR A 275 -20.42 -26.86 1.80
N ALA A 276 -20.38 -25.62 2.26
CA ALA A 276 -20.04 -24.51 1.40
C ALA A 276 -18.57 -24.62 0.98
N THR A 277 -18.32 -24.41 -0.31
CA THR A 277 -16.99 -24.47 -0.91
C THR A 277 -16.65 -23.16 -1.59
N ILE A 278 -15.39 -22.95 -1.88
CA ILE A 278 -14.92 -21.80 -2.66
C ILE A 278 -15.64 -21.73 -4.02
N PRO A 279 -15.90 -20.53 -4.54
CA PRO A 279 -16.63 -20.38 -5.79
C PRO A 279 -15.87 -20.90 -7.01
N ASN A 280 -16.41 -21.91 -7.69
CA ASN A 280 -15.76 -22.51 -8.87
C ASN A 280 -15.69 -21.61 -10.12
N ASN A 281 -16.48 -20.56 -10.17
CA ASN A 281 -16.63 -19.69 -11.34
C ASN A 281 -16.53 -18.22 -10.91
N LEU A 282 -15.40 -17.83 -10.29
CA LEU A 282 -15.08 -16.41 -10.20
C LEU A 282 -15.10 -15.84 -11.63
N PRO A 283 -15.83 -14.77 -11.87
CA PRO A 283 -15.87 -14.17 -13.18
C PRO A 283 -14.47 -13.72 -13.56
N GLY A 284 -13.83 -14.49 -14.45
CA GLY A 284 -12.66 -14.05 -15.19
C GLY A 284 -13.03 -12.92 -16.16
N ASN A 285 -12.60 -12.98 -17.40
CA ASN A 285 -12.92 -11.97 -18.41
C ASN A 285 -14.38 -11.53 -18.35
N ILE A 286 -14.62 -10.32 -17.83
CA ILE A 286 -15.93 -9.70 -17.72
C ILE A 286 -16.32 -8.99 -19.03
N TYR A 287 -15.36 -8.79 -19.92
CA TYR A 287 -15.61 -8.20 -21.23
C TYR A 287 -14.70 -8.83 -22.30
N ASP A 288 -15.17 -8.78 -23.54
CA ASP A 288 -14.41 -9.14 -24.73
C ASP A 288 -14.83 -8.21 -25.87
N ASN A 289 -13.87 -7.80 -26.70
CA ASN A 289 -14.09 -6.89 -27.82
C ASN A 289 -14.89 -5.62 -27.45
N GLY A 290 -14.68 -5.08 -26.25
CA GLY A 290 -15.36 -3.89 -25.74
C GLY A 290 -16.81 -4.10 -25.30
N LYS A 291 -17.28 -5.35 -25.19
CA LYS A 291 -18.61 -5.68 -24.65
C LYS A 291 -18.48 -6.31 -23.26
N LEU A 292 -19.31 -5.83 -22.33
CA LEU A 292 -19.44 -6.41 -21.00
C LEU A 292 -20.33 -7.64 -21.03
N TYR A 293 -19.78 -8.80 -20.65
CA TYR A 293 -20.57 -10.02 -20.45
C TYR A 293 -21.19 -10.09 -19.06
N LYS A 294 -20.52 -9.51 -18.05
CA LYS A 294 -20.95 -9.50 -16.66
C LYS A 294 -20.73 -8.11 -16.06
N ASP A 295 -21.37 -7.86 -14.93
CA ASP A 295 -21.17 -6.61 -14.20
C ASP A 295 -19.72 -6.53 -13.65
N ILE A 296 -19.13 -5.35 -13.69
CA ILE A 296 -17.77 -5.07 -13.16
C ILE A 296 -17.76 -5.17 -11.63
N LEU A 297 -18.88 -4.82 -11.01
CA LEU A 297 -19.07 -4.96 -9.57
C LEU A 297 -20.07 -6.09 -9.29
N PHE A 298 -19.88 -6.76 -8.17
CA PHE A 298 -20.77 -7.82 -7.69
C PHE A 298 -22.00 -7.24 -7.03
N TYR A 299 -23.18 -7.49 -7.60
CA TYR A 299 -24.46 -7.00 -7.12
C TYR A 299 -25.38 -8.12 -6.67
N GLY A 300 -26.00 -7.92 -5.51
CA GLY A 300 -27.08 -8.78 -5.01
C GLY A 300 -26.61 -10.16 -4.53
N THR A 301 -27.58 -10.94 -4.11
CA THR A 301 -27.34 -12.19 -3.35
C THR A 301 -26.62 -13.27 -4.17
N LYS A 302 -26.85 -13.37 -5.48
CA LYS A 302 -26.23 -14.41 -6.33
C LYS A 302 -24.71 -14.25 -6.48
N THR A 303 -24.20 -13.07 -6.25
CA THR A 303 -22.76 -12.73 -6.36
C THR A 303 -22.10 -12.58 -4.99
N GLN A 304 -22.88 -12.57 -3.89
CA GLN A 304 -22.36 -12.42 -2.55
C GLN A 304 -21.29 -13.47 -2.19
N LYS A 305 -21.43 -14.70 -2.69
CA LYS A 305 -20.40 -15.74 -2.50
C LYS A 305 -19.01 -15.36 -3.02
N TYR A 306 -18.92 -14.50 -4.03
CA TYR A 306 -17.64 -13.99 -4.55
C TYR A 306 -17.07 -12.92 -3.63
N VAL A 307 -17.91 -12.03 -3.13
CA VAL A 307 -17.55 -11.02 -2.15
C VAL A 307 -17.05 -11.67 -0.86
N ASP A 308 -17.74 -12.71 -0.40
CA ASP A 308 -17.34 -13.48 0.79
C ASP A 308 -15.98 -14.17 0.59
N TYR A 309 -15.74 -14.72 -0.58
CA TYR A 309 -14.45 -15.35 -0.89
C TYR A 309 -13.32 -14.32 -0.98
N HIS A 310 -13.57 -13.16 -1.57
CA HIS A 310 -12.62 -12.04 -1.61
C HIS A 310 -12.25 -11.57 -0.19
N GLN A 311 -13.27 -11.34 0.65
CA GLN A 311 -13.03 -10.96 2.03
C GLN A 311 -12.25 -12.06 2.78
N TYR A 312 -12.64 -13.33 2.63
CA TYR A 312 -11.98 -14.46 3.27
C TYR A 312 -10.48 -14.53 2.94
N ILE A 313 -10.08 -14.38 1.68
CA ILE A 313 -8.66 -14.41 1.28
C ILE A 313 -7.89 -13.28 1.95
N CYS A 314 -8.44 -12.08 2.02
CA CYS A 314 -7.82 -10.94 2.68
C CYS A 314 -7.77 -11.13 4.21
N ASP A 315 -8.82 -11.67 4.82
CA ASP A 315 -8.86 -11.99 6.25
C ASP A 315 -7.85 -13.09 6.62
N LEU A 316 -7.70 -14.11 5.77
CA LEU A 316 -6.73 -15.18 5.98
C LEU A 316 -5.29 -14.64 5.93
N THR A 317 -4.98 -13.82 4.94
CA THR A 317 -3.66 -13.20 4.82
C THR A 317 -3.35 -12.34 6.05
N ALA A 318 -4.28 -11.48 6.42
CA ALA A 318 -4.12 -10.62 7.59
C ALA A 318 -3.95 -11.43 8.89
N ALA A 319 -4.72 -12.52 9.06
CA ALA A 319 -4.59 -13.40 10.21
C ALA A 319 -3.22 -14.10 10.28
N ARG A 320 -2.65 -14.52 9.14
CA ARG A 320 -1.30 -15.11 9.08
C ARG A 320 -0.25 -14.09 9.49
N ILE A 321 -0.28 -12.88 8.92
CA ILE A 321 0.64 -11.79 9.26
C ILE A 321 0.57 -11.46 10.75
N SER A 322 -0.65 -11.27 11.27
CA SER A 322 -0.88 -10.94 12.68
C SER A 322 -0.36 -12.01 13.63
N ASN A 323 -0.62 -13.31 13.33
CA ASN A 323 -0.13 -14.41 14.14
C ASN A 323 1.40 -14.48 14.17
N LEU A 324 2.06 -14.36 13.02
CA LEU A 324 3.52 -14.39 12.93
C LEU A 324 4.15 -13.16 13.62
N ALA A 325 3.56 -11.98 13.44
CA ALA A 325 4.02 -10.76 14.10
C ALA A 325 3.89 -10.86 15.64
N ARG A 326 2.77 -11.41 16.13
CA ARG A 326 2.57 -11.66 17.57
C ARG A 326 3.65 -12.57 18.14
N ILE A 327 4.00 -13.65 17.42
CA ILE A 327 5.05 -14.58 17.86
C ILE A 327 6.39 -13.85 18.00
N ILE A 328 6.79 -13.04 17.02
CA ILE A 328 8.02 -12.25 17.10
C ILE A 328 7.98 -11.33 18.31
N LYS A 329 6.92 -10.55 18.49
CA LYS A 329 6.78 -9.62 19.63
C LYS A 329 6.82 -10.34 20.98
N GLU A 330 6.15 -11.49 21.11
CA GLU A 330 6.17 -12.29 22.33
C GLU A 330 7.55 -12.89 22.64
N ARG A 331 8.26 -13.39 21.59
CA ARG A 331 9.58 -14.02 21.75
C ARG A 331 10.69 -13.00 22.00
N THR A 332 10.58 -11.79 21.44
CA THR A 332 11.55 -10.69 21.65
C THR A 332 11.18 -9.75 22.80
N GLU A 333 10.07 -9.99 23.51
CA GLU A 333 9.53 -9.08 24.53
C GLU A 333 9.37 -7.64 24.03
N ASN A 334 8.91 -7.48 22.78
CA ASN A 334 8.73 -6.23 22.04
C ASN A 334 10.04 -5.45 21.73
N ARG A 335 11.23 -6.06 21.86
CA ARG A 335 12.51 -5.41 21.55
C ARG A 335 12.76 -5.21 20.06
N ALA A 336 12.08 -5.96 19.20
CA ALA A 336 12.28 -5.93 17.77
C ALA A 336 11.07 -5.34 17.02
N ILE A 337 11.31 -4.50 16.01
CA ILE A 337 10.26 -4.09 15.09
C ILE A 337 9.82 -5.24 14.19
N VAL A 338 8.54 -5.20 13.78
CA VAL A 338 7.97 -6.16 12.83
C VAL A 338 7.31 -5.40 11.69
N ILE A 339 7.74 -5.67 10.48
CA ILE A 339 7.11 -5.17 9.25
C ILE A 339 6.69 -6.33 8.35
N SER A 340 5.83 -6.05 7.38
CA SER A 340 5.40 -7.04 6.39
C SER A 340 5.20 -6.39 5.02
N PHE A 341 5.45 -7.14 3.97
CA PHE A 341 4.91 -6.81 2.65
C PHE A 341 3.40 -6.94 2.68
N TYR A 342 2.69 -5.81 2.57
CA TYR A 342 1.22 -5.83 2.56
C TYR A 342 0.61 -4.49 2.12
N GLY A 343 -0.63 -4.54 1.62
CA GLY A 343 -1.44 -3.35 1.36
C GLY A 343 -1.27 -2.74 -0.03
N TYR A 344 -0.98 -3.54 -1.06
CA TYR A 344 -0.70 -3.07 -2.43
C TYR A 344 -1.96 -2.67 -3.21
N GLN A 345 -2.84 -1.82 -2.61
CA GLN A 345 -4.15 -1.51 -3.20
C GLN A 345 -4.05 -0.79 -4.56
N PHE A 346 -3.03 0.03 -4.78
CA PHE A 346 -2.84 0.75 -6.04
C PHE A 346 -2.27 -0.13 -7.16
N GLU A 347 -1.57 -1.21 -6.82
CA GLU A 347 -0.99 -2.13 -7.78
C GLU A 347 -1.85 -3.37 -8.00
N LEU A 348 -2.41 -3.93 -6.92
CA LEU A 348 -3.15 -5.18 -6.90
C LEU A 348 -4.61 -4.94 -6.52
N TYR A 349 -5.40 -4.37 -7.42
CA TYR A 349 -6.81 -4.03 -7.16
C TYR A 349 -7.73 -5.25 -6.94
N SER A 350 -7.29 -6.45 -7.34
CA SER A 350 -8.05 -7.68 -7.09
C SER A 350 -7.87 -8.17 -5.67
N SER A 351 -8.98 -8.38 -4.96
CA SER A 351 -8.96 -8.95 -3.62
C SER A 351 -8.41 -10.37 -3.54
N LEU A 352 -8.29 -11.08 -4.67
CA LEU A 352 -7.62 -12.40 -4.72
C LEU A 352 -6.12 -12.32 -4.42
N SER A 353 -5.53 -11.14 -4.50
CA SER A 353 -4.14 -10.91 -4.05
C SER A 353 -3.97 -11.08 -2.54
N GLY A 354 -5.05 -10.99 -1.76
CA GLY A 354 -5.02 -11.02 -0.30
C GLY A 354 -4.68 -9.70 0.38
N HIS A 355 -4.43 -8.60 -0.38
CA HIS A 355 -3.87 -7.35 0.16
C HIS A 355 -4.90 -6.33 0.67
N HIS A 356 -6.21 -6.65 0.68
CA HIS A 356 -7.26 -5.68 1.02
C HIS A 356 -7.85 -5.89 2.42
N ASN A 357 -7.00 -5.88 3.44
CA ASN A 357 -7.40 -5.78 4.85
C ASN A 357 -6.36 -5.01 5.69
N LEU A 358 -5.74 -3.99 5.06
CA LEU A 358 -4.78 -3.10 5.71
C LEU A 358 -5.42 -2.39 6.92
N ASN A 359 -6.67 -1.98 6.79
CA ASN A 359 -7.43 -1.30 7.86
C ASN A 359 -7.46 -2.08 9.18
N TRP A 360 -7.49 -3.40 9.13
CA TRP A 360 -7.45 -4.23 10.33
C TRP A 360 -6.03 -4.32 10.88
N LEU A 361 -5.04 -4.56 10.01
CA LEU A 361 -3.62 -4.66 10.40
C LEU A 361 -3.05 -3.33 10.91
N LEU A 362 -3.58 -2.17 10.47
CA LEU A 362 -3.22 -0.87 11.04
C LEU A 362 -3.57 -0.75 12.54
N SER A 363 -4.56 -1.51 13.01
CA SER A 363 -4.92 -1.55 14.43
C SER A 363 -4.17 -2.63 15.22
N ASP A 364 -3.42 -3.53 14.57
CA ASP A 364 -2.65 -4.58 15.24
C ASP A 364 -1.37 -3.99 15.87
N LYS A 365 -1.26 -4.10 17.19
CA LYS A 365 -0.14 -3.60 17.97
C LYS A 365 1.16 -4.37 17.76
N ASN A 366 1.10 -5.58 17.18
CA ASN A 366 2.26 -6.41 16.95
C ASN A 366 3.00 -6.07 15.65
N ILE A 367 2.44 -5.17 14.85
CA ILE A 367 3.01 -4.73 13.57
C ILE A 367 3.44 -3.28 13.70
N ASP A 368 4.69 -2.97 13.36
CA ASP A 368 5.25 -1.62 13.42
C ASP A 368 5.24 -0.93 12.05
N GLY A 369 5.16 -1.69 10.97
CA GLY A 369 5.16 -1.11 9.63
C GLY A 369 4.84 -2.10 8.52
N PHE A 370 4.84 -1.54 7.31
CA PHE A 370 4.64 -2.28 6.08
C PHE A 370 5.68 -1.85 5.05
N ALA A 371 5.80 -2.65 4.00
CA ALA A 371 6.73 -2.37 2.92
C ALA A 371 6.14 -2.78 1.57
N GLY A 372 6.70 -2.23 0.50
CA GLY A 372 6.40 -2.63 -0.86
C GLY A 372 7.28 -1.91 -1.87
N PRO A 373 7.39 -2.48 -3.08
CA PRO A 373 8.10 -1.83 -4.18
C PRO A 373 7.46 -0.50 -4.58
N ILE A 374 8.22 0.29 -5.31
CA ILE A 374 7.65 1.36 -6.14
C ILE A 374 6.69 0.75 -7.16
N SER A 375 5.66 1.51 -7.57
CA SER A 375 4.72 1.04 -8.60
C SER A 375 5.44 0.74 -9.91
N TYR A 376 5.06 -0.37 -10.53
CA TYR A 376 5.61 -0.79 -11.83
C TYR A 376 4.85 -0.21 -13.03
N ARG A 377 3.80 0.59 -12.80
CA ARG A 377 2.87 1.02 -13.84
C ARG A 377 3.48 1.95 -14.87
N ASP A 378 4.31 2.90 -14.48
CA ASP A 378 4.93 3.87 -15.39
C ASP A 378 6.44 3.69 -15.58
N ARG A 379 7.02 2.67 -14.97
CA ARG A 379 8.45 2.38 -14.97
C ARG A 379 9.00 1.97 -16.33
N ASN A 380 8.24 1.18 -17.08
CA ASN A 380 8.64 0.59 -18.36
C ASN A 380 8.01 1.28 -19.58
N GLY A 381 7.43 2.46 -19.40
CA GLY A 381 6.85 3.18 -20.52
C GLY A 381 5.53 3.83 -20.20
N SER A 382 5.54 4.84 -19.36
CA SER A 382 4.42 5.76 -19.27
C SER A 382 4.29 6.56 -20.57
N SER A 383 3.14 7.19 -20.78
CA SER A 383 2.98 8.18 -21.86
C SER A 383 3.95 9.35 -21.72
N TYR A 384 4.52 9.55 -20.53
CA TYR A 384 5.43 10.62 -20.18
C TYR A 384 6.89 10.24 -20.37
N ALA A 385 7.32 9.04 -19.97
CA ALA A 385 8.70 8.57 -20.08
C ALA A 385 8.75 7.13 -20.65
N PRO A 386 8.56 6.97 -21.97
CA PRO A 386 8.54 5.65 -22.58
C PRO A 386 9.87 4.90 -22.38
N ASN A 387 9.82 3.73 -21.77
CA ASN A 387 10.94 2.82 -21.56
C ASN A 387 12.08 3.39 -20.69
N SER A 388 11.77 4.18 -19.68
CA SER A 388 12.77 4.65 -18.71
C SER A 388 12.17 4.90 -17.34
N PRO A 389 12.83 4.49 -16.23
CA PRO A 389 12.47 4.94 -14.89
C PRO A 389 12.76 6.42 -14.64
N VAL A 390 13.58 7.05 -15.50
CA VAL A 390 13.82 8.49 -15.50
C VAL A 390 12.56 9.20 -16.01
N GLY A 391 11.99 10.08 -15.22
CA GLY A 391 10.72 10.74 -15.50
C GLY A 391 9.47 9.93 -15.09
N ALA A 392 9.63 8.72 -14.55
CA ALA A 392 8.55 8.00 -13.90
C ALA A 392 8.20 8.59 -12.53
N THR A 393 7.03 8.25 -11.97
CA THR A 393 6.58 8.80 -10.70
C THR A 393 7.30 8.21 -9.49
N GLY A 394 7.63 6.91 -9.52
CA GLY A 394 8.07 6.18 -8.33
C GLY A 394 6.96 5.99 -7.29
N ALA A 395 5.69 5.99 -7.74
CA ALA A 395 4.50 6.01 -6.91
C ALA A 395 4.44 4.84 -5.91
N TYR A 396 3.74 5.04 -4.81
CA TYR A 396 3.50 4.02 -3.79
C TYR A 396 2.50 2.96 -4.24
N MET A 397 2.68 1.72 -3.79
CA MET A 397 1.67 0.66 -3.96
C MET A 397 0.55 0.72 -2.93
N SER A 398 0.68 1.51 -1.86
CA SER A 398 -0.20 1.52 -0.69
C SER A 398 -0.70 2.91 -0.30
N THR A 399 -1.68 2.93 0.59
CA THR A 399 -2.19 4.15 1.23
C THR A 399 -1.28 4.57 2.40
N VAL A 400 -0.08 5.03 2.05
CA VAL A 400 1.03 5.26 2.98
C VAL A 400 0.72 6.29 4.07
N ASP A 401 -0.10 7.30 3.77
CA ASP A 401 -0.47 8.31 4.76
C ASP A 401 -1.45 7.76 5.81
N SER A 402 -2.23 6.73 5.49
CA SER A 402 -2.98 5.99 6.51
C SER A 402 -2.05 5.18 7.42
N ILE A 403 -1.00 4.58 6.86
CA ILE A 403 0.01 3.86 7.65
C ILE A 403 0.66 4.82 8.64
N GLN A 404 1.13 5.97 8.17
CA GLN A 404 1.75 7.00 8.97
C GLN A 404 0.80 7.55 10.07
N ARG A 405 -0.44 7.89 9.71
CA ARG A 405 -1.47 8.43 10.63
C ARG A 405 -1.95 7.41 11.69
N ASN A 406 -1.67 6.11 11.50
CA ASN A 406 -1.93 5.06 12.47
C ASN A 406 -0.68 4.68 13.31
N GLY A 407 0.36 5.51 13.30
CA GLY A 407 1.56 5.32 14.12
C GLY A 407 2.49 4.22 13.64
N LYS A 408 2.43 3.87 12.35
CA LYS A 408 3.27 2.86 11.72
C LYS A 408 4.13 3.49 10.62
N ILE A 409 5.14 2.76 10.13
CA ILE A 409 6.02 3.22 9.06
C ILE A 409 5.82 2.39 7.79
N TRP A 410 5.88 3.04 6.63
CA TRP A 410 6.03 2.37 5.34
C TRP A 410 7.48 2.41 4.91
N PHE A 411 7.99 1.31 4.36
CA PHE A 411 9.28 1.27 3.67
C PHE A 411 9.06 1.10 2.17
N GLN A 412 9.46 2.11 1.41
CA GLN A 412 9.43 2.07 -0.05
C GLN A 412 10.67 1.32 -0.56
N GLU A 413 10.45 0.26 -1.32
CA GLU A 413 11.52 -0.51 -1.93
C GLU A 413 11.88 0.11 -3.29
N SER A 414 13.09 0.68 -3.37
CA SER A 414 13.70 1.15 -4.62
C SER A 414 14.42 -0.04 -5.27
N ASP A 415 13.72 -0.77 -6.12
CA ASP A 415 14.27 -1.91 -6.85
C ASP A 415 14.69 -1.52 -8.27
N GLU A 416 15.27 -0.32 -8.40
CA GLU A 416 15.75 0.20 -9.68
C GLU A 416 17.05 -0.47 -10.11
N ARG A 417 17.08 -1.03 -11.32
CA ARG A 417 18.32 -1.45 -11.93
C ARG A 417 19.15 -0.25 -12.33
N THR A 418 20.41 -0.24 -11.97
CA THR A 418 21.35 0.79 -12.41
C THR A 418 22.09 0.38 -13.67
N PHE A 419 22.97 1.23 -14.19
CA PHE A 419 23.86 0.96 -15.32
C PHE A 419 24.96 -0.06 -15.00
N ILE A 420 25.14 -0.42 -13.72
CA ILE A 420 26.17 -1.34 -13.25
C ILE A 420 25.71 -2.79 -13.42
N ASN A 421 26.56 -3.64 -14.02
CA ASN A 421 26.40 -5.09 -14.11
C ASN A 421 25.10 -5.61 -14.77
N HIS A 422 24.52 -4.84 -15.71
CA HIS A 422 23.28 -5.24 -16.37
C HIS A 422 23.47 -5.85 -17.76
N THR A 423 24.69 -5.86 -18.33
CA THR A 423 24.89 -6.02 -19.78
C THR A 423 24.94 -7.45 -20.28
N ASP A 424 25.11 -8.46 -19.43
CA ASP A 424 25.42 -9.83 -19.84
C ASP A 424 24.42 -10.90 -19.35
N GLU A 425 23.25 -10.51 -18.89
CA GLU A 425 22.28 -11.44 -18.33
C GLU A 425 21.23 -11.88 -19.35
N PRO A 426 20.95 -13.21 -19.45
CA PRO A 426 19.87 -13.74 -20.28
C PRO A 426 18.47 -13.35 -19.75
N TYR A 427 18.40 -12.67 -18.64
CA TYR A 427 17.21 -12.02 -18.06
C TYR A 427 17.23 -10.52 -18.33
N GLU A 428 17.36 -10.10 -19.59
CA GLU A 428 16.74 -8.84 -20.00
C GLU A 428 15.24 -9.02 -19.81
N ASP A 429 14.84 -9.09 -18.55
CA ASP A 429 13.45 -9.02 -18.21
C ASP A 429 12.96 -7.63 -18.60
N THR A 430 12.01 -7.57 -19.52
CA THR A 430 11.32 -6.34 -19.92
C THR A 430 10.64 -5.67 -18.74
N PHE A 431 10.61 -6.34 -17.59
CA PHE A 431 10.01 -5.90 -16.34
C PHE A 431 10.84 -4.80 -15.64
N LEU A 432 12.16 -4.81 -15.74
CA LEU A 432 13.04 -3.83 -15.09
C LEU A 432 13.98 -3.17 -16.11
N THR A 433 13.55 -2.05 -16.69
CA THR A 433 14.38 -1.24 -17.57
C THR A 433 15.52 -0.57 -16.76
N PRO A 434 16.79 -0.81 -17.06
CA PRO A 434 17.89 -0.23 -16.30
C PRO A 434 18.03 1.26 -16.52
N ILE A 435 18.41 1.99 -15.47
CA ILE A 435 18.87 3.37 -15.52
C ILE A 435 20.27 3.38 -16.13
N ARG A 436 20.54 4.27 -17.09
CA ARG A 436 21.68 4.13 -17.99
C ARG A 436 22.93 4.92 -17.60
N SER A 437 22.86 5.83 -16.64
CA SER A 437 23.98 6.65 -16.21
C SER A 437 23.97 6.90 -14.71
N LEU A 438 25.12 7.22 -14.14
CA LEU A 438 25.26 7.61 -12.74
C LEU A 438 24.41 8.86 -12.43
N SER A 439 24.41 9.86 -13.33
CA SER A 439 23.60 11.06 -13.13
C SER A 439 22.10 10.74 -13.04
N ASP A 440 21.61 9.83 -13.87
CA ASP A 440 20.20 9.45 -13.85
C ASP A 440 19.84 8.66 -12.57
N VAL A 441 20.74 7.78 -12.09
CA VAL A 441 20.56 7.07 -10.81
C VAL A 441 20.46 8.07 -9.66
N ILE A 442 21.34 9.06 -9.62
CA ILE A 442 21.33 10.12 -8.59
C ILE A 442 19.99 10.88 -8.62
N GLU A 443 19.51 11.26 -9.79
CA GLU A 443 18.25 12.01 -9.93
C GLU A 443 17.01 11.17 -9.58
N VAL A 444 17.00 9.88 -9.93
CA VAL A 444 15.94 8.94 -9.53
C VAL A 444 15.93 8.77 -8.02
N HIS A 445 17.08 8.56 -7.37
CA HIS A 445 17.15 8.48 -5.91
C HIS A 445 16.71 9.79 -5.22
N LYS A 446 17.02 10.97 -5.80
CA LYS A 446 16.49 12.25 -5.31
C LYS A 446 14.96 12.27 -5.39
N ARG A 447 14.35 11.84 -6.50
CA ARG A 447 12.89 11.77 -6.62
C ARG A 447 12.29 10.88 -5.54
N GLU A 448 12.78 9.66 -5.40
CA GLU A 448 12.23 8.65 -4.47
C GLU A 448 12.40 9.05 -3.02
N LEU A 449 13.59 9.53 -2.64
CA LEU A 449 13.78 9.98 -1.27
C LEU A 449 13.05 11.31 -0.99
N GLY A 450 12.88 12.17 -2.01
CA GLY A 450 12.05 13.37 -1.89
C GLY A 450 10.60 13.04 -1.56
N ASP A 451 10.01 12.08 -2.27
CA ASP A 451 8.66 11.58 -1.99
C ASP A 451 8.57 10.93 -0.58
N THR A 452 9.60 10.16 -0.22
CA THR A 452 9.73 9.57 1.11
C THR A 452 9.75 10.63 2.22
N ILE A 453 10.46 11.75 2.03
CA ILE A 453 10.49 12.89 2.97
C ILE A 453 9.12 13.56 3.07
N ILE A 454 8.46 13.80 1.92
CA ILE A 454 7.13 14.43 1.86
C ILE A 454 6.11 13.64 2.68
N HIS A 455 6.13 12.30 2.63
CA HIS A 455 5.17 11.42 3.30
C HIS A 455 5.65 10.87 4.65
N GLY A 456 6.91 11.12 5.03
CA GLY A 456 7.47 10.66 6.31
C GLY A 456 7.72 9.15 6.38
N ASN A 457 8.05 8.52 5.25
CA ASN A 457 8.24 7.07 5.10
C ASN A 457 9.72 6.64 5.20
N GLY A 458 10.00 5.35 5.08
CA GLY A 458 11.33 4.79 4.89
C GLY A 458 11.61 4.46 3.43
N LEU A 459 12.88 4.32 3.09
CA LEU A 459 13.35 3.89 1.78
C LEU A 459 14.41 2.83 1.93
N TRP A 460 14.40 1.78 1.10
CA TRP A 460 15.58 0.97 0.91
C TRP A 460 16.03 0.91 -0.54
N ALA A 461 17.33 1.09 -0.72
CA ALA A 461 18.01 0.83 -1.98
C ALA A 461 18.30 -0.66 -2.10
N MET A 462 17.93 -1.27 -3.23
CA MET A 462 17.91 -2.71 -3.40
C MET A 462 18.85 -3.21 -4.50
N ASP A 463 19.65 -4.22 -4.16
CA ASP A 463 20.29 -5.08 -5.15
C ASP A 463 19.60 -6.45 -5.19
N LEU A 464 18.53 -6.55 -5.99
CA LEU A 464 17.62 -7.70 -6.00
C LEU A 464 18.31 -9.04 -6.24
N TRP A 465 19.38 -9.07 -7.03
CA TRP A 465 20.03 -10.31 -7.42
C TRP A 465 21.48 -10.43 -6.96
N ALA A 466 21.91 -9.60 -6.02
CA ALA A 466 23.29 -9.54 -5.54
C ALA A 466 24.30 -9.40 -6.68
N ARG A 467 24.02 -8.51 -7.64
CA ARG A 467 24.83 -8.27 -8.83
C ARG A 467 25.71 -7.02 -8.73
N GLY A 468 25.55 -6.24 -7.64
CA GLY A 468 26.27 -5.00 -7.47
C GLY A 468 25.61 -3.83 -8.21
N TRP A 469 24.28 -3.77 -8.26
CA TRP A 469 23.58 -2.65 -8.91
C TRP A 469 23.90 -1.30 -8.29
N LEU A 470 24.32 -1.30 -7.03
CA LEU A 470 24.67 -0.11 -6.26
C LEU A 470 26.17 -0.10 -5.88
N ASP A 471 27.02 -0.89 -6.57
CA ASP A 471 28.45 -1.02 -6.27
C ASP A 471 29.28 0.15 -6.84
N ASP A 472 28.88 1.38 -6.48
CA ASP A 472 29.56 2.62 -6.83
C ASP A 472 29.49 3.60 -5.63
N PRO A 473 30.62 4.10 -5.10
CA PRO A 473 30.64 4.99 -3.96
C PRO A 473 29.88 6.29 -4.17
N ALA A 474 29.77 6.80 -5.41
CA ALA A 474 29.06 8.05 -5.69
C ALA A 474 27.52 7.89 -5.52
N ILE A 475 26.97 6.69 -5.76
CA ILE A 475 25.57 6.38 -5.48
C ILE A 475 25.31 6.50 -3.98
N TRP A 476 26.18 5.89 -3.16
CA TRP A 476 26.05 5.91 -1.71
C TRP A 476 26.33 7.27 -1.09
N GLU A 477 27.30 8.02 -1.63
CA GLU A 477 27.53 9.41 -1.21
C GLU A 477 26.26 10.27 -1.39
N ASN A 478 25.56 10.13 -2.52
CA ASN A 478 24.28 10.81 -2.76
C ASN A 478 23.22 10.35 -1.75
N LEU A 479 23.02 9.04 -1.58
CA LEU A 479 22.02 8.50 -0.63
C LEU A 479 22.33 8.93 0.80
N GLY A 480 23.62 8.96 1.21
CA GLY A 480 24.03 9.44 2.53
C GLY A 480 23.74 10.93 2.76
N LYS A 481 24.02 11.79 1.78
CA LYS A 481 23.65 13.22 1.85
C LYS A 481 22.14 13.41 1.99
N LEU A 482 21.35 12.66 1.23
CA LEU A 482 19.90 12.72 1.29
C LEU A 482 19.34 12.11 2.60
N SER A 483 19.91 11.03 3.12
CA SER A 483 19.57 10.46 4.42
C SER A 483 19.86 11.45 5.57
N ASN A 484 20.99 12.15 5.51
CA ASN A 484 21.34 13.20 6.47
C ASN A 484 20.37 14.39 6.38
N LEU A 485 20.00 14.81 5.17
CA LEU A 485 18.95 15.81 4.97
C LEU A 485 17.64 15.37 5.62
N TYR A 486 17.21 14.15 5.36
CA TYR A 486 15.98 13.61 5.91
C TYR A 486 16.00 13.58 7.44
N GLN A 487 17.08 13.09 8.04
CA GLN A 487 17.26 13.10 9.51
C GLN A 487 17.21 14.52 10.08
N ALA A 488 17.88 15.47 9.42
CA ALA A 488 17.88 16.88 9.85
C ALA A 488 16.49 17.51 9.72
N TYR A 489 15.78 17.26 8.62
CA TYR A 489 14.40 17.73 8.39
C TYR A 489 13.43 17.18 9.45
N GLN A 490 13.51 15.88 9.75
CA GLN A 490 12.70 15.27 10.80
C GLN A 490 13.02 15.81 12.19
N ASN A 491 14.25 16.24 12.47
CA ASN A 491 14.64 16.82 13.75
C ASN A 491 14.32 18.31 13.83
N GLY A 492 14.54 19.04 12.75
CA GLY A 492 14.38 20.51 12.70
C GLY A 492 12.92 20.93 12.52
N TYR A 493 12.27 20.44 11.46
CA TYR A 493 10.84 20.68 11.24
C TYR A 493 9.97 19.76 12.14
N GLY A 494 10.17 18.47 12.07
CA GLY A 494 9.67 17.46 13.02
C GLY A 494 8.14 17.36 13.18
N GLN A 495 7.36 17.76 12.19
CA GLN A 495 5.89 17.69 12.22
C GLN A 495 5.37 16.81 11.09
N ALA A 496 4.19 16.23 11.29
CA ALA A 496 3.49 15.49 10.24
C ALA A 496 3.12 16.38 9.05
N SER A 497 3.20 15.82 7.87
CA SER A 497 2.81 16.49 6.63
C SER A 497 1.31 16.75 6.55
N ARG A 498 0.96 17.87 5.92
CA ARG A 498 -0.42 18.26 5.60
C ARG A 498 -0.57 18.34 4.09
N PHE A 499 -1.76 18.00 3.62
CA PHE A 499 -2.03 17.90 2.19
C PHE A 499 -3.38 18.53 1.87
N ASP A 500 -3.48 19.19 0.71
CA ASP A 500 -4.72 19.82 0.26
C ASP A 500 -5.70 18.83 -0.40
N VAL A 501 -5.18 17.73 -0.96
CA VAL A 501 -5.95 16.70 -1.66
C VAL A 501 -5.75 15.35 -1.01
N ALA A 502 -6.83 14.62 -0.78
CA ALA A 502 -6.81 13.25 -0.31
C ALA A 502 -7.38 12.30 -1.38
N LEU A 503 -6.56 11.36 -1.86
CA LEU A 503 -7.04 10.20 -2.61
C LEU A 503 -7.50 9.14 -1.60
N VAL A 504 -8.80 8.84 -1.59
CA VAL A 504 -9.45 8.02 -0.58
C VAL A 504 -9.89 6.69 -1.15
N ILE A 505 -9.45 5.59 -0.54
CA ILE A 505 -9.83 4.22 -0.91
C ILE A 505 -10.63 3.58 0.20
N ASP A 506 -11.76 2.94 -0.15
CA ASP A 506 -12.44 1.98 0.70
C ASP A 506 -12.07 0.56 0.29
N GLU A 507 -11.14 -0.06 1.01
CA GLU A 507 -10.66 -1.40 0.66
C GLU A 507 -11.75 -2.48 0.80
N TYR A 508 -12.72 -2.32 1.70
CA TYR A 508 -13.83 -3.28 1.83
C TYR A 508 -14.78 -3.24 0.62
N SER A 509 -14.97 -2.07 0.04
CA SER A 509 -15.70 -1.91 -1.23
C SER A 509 -15.02 -2.64 -2.39
N LEU A 510 -13.68 -2.78 -2.37
CA LEU A 510 -12.92 -3.48 -3.40
C LEU A 510 -13.25 -4.98 -3.47
N HIS A 511 -13.74 -5.60 -2.39
CA HIS A 511 -14.22 -6.99 -2.43
C HIS A 511 -15.39 -7.18 -3.40
N ARG A 512 -16.09 -6.10 -3.76
CA ARG A 512 -17.17 -6.13 -4.76
C ARG A 512 -16.69 -5.99 -6.18
N MET A 513 -15.42 -5.70 -6.42
CA MET A 513 -14.88 -5.61 -7.78
C MET A 513 -14.66 -7.00 -8.38
N ALA A 514 -15.02 -7.16 -9.64
CA ALA A 514 -14.65 -8.33 -10.42
C ALA A 514 -13.15 -8.29 -10.78
N ASN A 515 -12.51 -9.45 -10.82
CA ASN A 515 -11.05 -9.58 -10.82
C ASN A 515 -10.34 -9.18 -12.10
N GLN A 516 -11.05 -8.77 -13.14
CA GLN A 516 -10.42 -8.43 -14.41
C GLN A 516 -11.12 -7.25 -15.09
N GLY A 517 -10.33 -6.41 -15.72
CA GLY A 517 -10.75 -5.25 -16.47
C GLY A 517 -9.99 -4.00 -16.09
N PRO A 518 -9.98 -2.96 -16.93
CA PRO A 518 -9.19 -1.76 -16.70
C PRO A 518 -9.73 -0.88 -15.56
N VAL A 519 -11.00 -1.04 -15.16
CA VAL A 519 -11.66 -0.12 -14.22
C VAL A 519 -10.99 -0.07 -12.85
N GLY A 520 -10.50 -1.21 -12.36
CA GLY A 520 -9.75 -1.23 -11.10
C GLY A 520 -8.43 -0.48 -11.19
N ASP A 521 -7.70 -0.71 -12.28
CA ASP A 521 -6.46 0.01 -12.57
C ASP A 521 -6.70 1.52 -12.71
N GLU A 522 -7.74 1.91 -13.46
CA GLU A 522 -8.11 3.31 -13.71
C GLU A 522 -8.50 4.03 -12.42
N LEU A 523 -9.34 3.43 -11.58
CA LEU A 523 -9.80 4.03 -10.32
C LEU A 523 -8.71 4.15 -9.26
N LEU A 524 -7.70 3.29 -9.28
CA LEU A 524 -6.68 3.20 -8.25
C LEU A 524 -5.32 3.67 -8.77
N GLY A 525 -4.59 2.82 -9.48
CA GLY A 525 -3.23 3.11 -9.89
C GLY A 525 -3.11 4.27 -10.86
N GLU A 526 -3.87 4.26 -11.97
CA GLU A 526 -3.81 5.36 -12.96
C GLU A 526 -4.29 6.69 -12.38
N MET A 527 -5.29 6.66 -11.47
CA MET A 527 -5.74 7.86 -10.78
C MET A 527 -4.64 8.44 -9.88
N GLN A 528 -3.88 7.58 -9.18
CA GLN A 528 -2.73 7.98 -8.39
C GLN A 528 -1.65 8.61 -9.28
N LEU A 529 -1.29 7.99 -10.42
CA LEU A 529 -0.31 8.56 -11.35
C LEU A 529 -0.73 9.94 -11.87
N ASN A 530 -2.01 10.12 -12.22
CA ASN A 530 -2.52 11.41 -12.66
C ASN A 530 -2.41 12.49 -11.57
N LEU A 531 -2.48 12.13 -10.28
CA LEU A 531 -2.28 13.08 -9.19
C LEU A 531 -0.82 13.49 -9.05
N TYR A 532 0.16 12.61 -9.26
CA TYR A 532 1.58 12.97 -9.32
C TYR A 532 1.87 14.00 -10.42
N HIS A 533 1.15 13.96 -11.55
CA HIS A 533 1.29 14.89 -12.67
C HIS A 533 0.39 16.13 -12.56
N ALA A 534 -0.49 16.19 -11.57
CA ALA A 534 -1.43 17.29 -11.43
C ALA A 534 -0.86 18.52 -10.70
N GLY A 535 0.37 18.45 -10.20
CA GLY A 535 0.97 19.58 -9.47
C GLY A 535 0.23 19.92 -8.19
N LEU A 536 -0.29 18.91 -7.47
CA LEU A 536 -1.11 19.03 -6.27
C LEU A 536 -0.39 18.44 -5.05
N SER A 537 -0.65 19.02 -3.89
CA SER A 537 -0.27 18.45 -2.60
C SER A 537 -1.28 17.35 -2.25
N THR A 538 -0.85 16.08 -2.36
CA THR A 538 -1.78 14.92 -2.29
C THR A 538 -1.33 13.89 -1.27
N CYS A 539 -2.28 13.37 -0.45
CA CYS A 539 -2.08 12.20 0.39
C CYS A 539 -2.93 11.00 -0.05
N TYR A 540 -2.50 9.80 0.35
CA TYR A 540 -3.08 8.51 -0.02
C TYR A 540 -3.61 7.82 1.24
N VAL A 541 -4.95 7.75 1.38
CA VAL A 541 -5.58 7.38 2.65
C VAL A 541 -6.71 6.37 2.50
N GLN A 542 -6.97 5.65 3.58
CA GLN A 542 -8.13 4.78 3.74
C GLN A 542 -9.38 5.59 4.14
N LEU A 543 -10.55 5.19 3.63
CA LEU A 543 -11.83 5.76 4.02
C LEU A 543 -12.05 5.70 5.54
N LYS A 544 -11.62 4.62 6.21
CA LYS A 544 -11.69 4.46 7.67
C LYS A 544 -11.05 5.64 8.42
N ASP A 545 -9.94 6.17 7.93
CA ASP A 545 -9.25 7.29 8.57
C ASP A 545 -9.98 8.62 8.37
N VAL A 546 -10.63 8.79 7.21
CA VAL A 546 -11.54 9.93 6.96
C VAL A 546 -12.74 9.86 7.90
N LEU A 547 -13.40 8.70 8.02
CA LEU A 547 -14.54 8.50 8.91
C LEU A 547 -14.16 8.73 10.39
N ALA A 548 -12.94 8.39 10.78
CA ALA A 548 -12.41 8.60 12.13
C ALA A 548 -11.92 10.04 12.39
N GLY A 549 -11.99 10.94 11.39
CA GLY A 549 -11.52 12.32 11.51
C GLY A 549 -10.00 12.47 11.60
N ARG A 550 -9.23 11.46 11.17
CA ARG A 550 -7.78 11.51 11.13
C ARG A 550 -7.21 12.20 9.86
N VAL A 551 -8.06 12.48 8.89
CA VAL A 551 -7.75 13.21 7.65
C VAL A 551 -8.69 14.39 7.58
N ASP A 552 -8.36 15.47 8.27
CA ASP A 552 -9.17 16.70 8.37
C ASP A 552 -8.53 17.93 7.73
N ASP A 553 -7.27 17.80 7.30
CA ASP A 553 -6.43 18.84 6.70
C ASP A 553 -6.72 19.06 5.21
N ALA A 554 -7.23 18.06 4.48
CA ALA A 554 -7.51 18.19 3.06
C ALA A 554 -8.78 19.05 2.77
N LYS A 555 -8.74 19.76 1.64
CA LYS A 555 -9.86 20.54 1.08
C LYS A 555 -10.66 19.76 0.04
N LEU A 556 -9.99 18.85 -0.71
CA LEU A 556 -10.60 17.98 -1.73
C LEU A 556 -10.36 16.51 -1.37
N TYR A 557 -11.44 15.75 -1.25
CA TYR A 557 -11.43 14.31 -1.03
C TYR A 557 -11.93 13.60 -2.29
N ILE A 558 -11.07 12.81 -2.92
CA ILE A 558 -11.39 12.04 -4.12
C ILE A 558 -11.64 10.60 -3.70
N ILE A 559 -12.90 10.18 -3.70
CA ILE A 559 -13.32 8.85 -3.27
C ILE A 559 -13.56 7.98 -4.50
N THR A 560 -12.68 7.01 -4.74
CA THR A 560 -12.70 6.18 -5.96
C THR A 560 -13.50 4.90 -5.81
N SER A 561 -13.81 4.46 -4.59
CA SER A 561 -14.35 3.12 -4.35
C SER A 561 -15.47 3.06 -3.28
N ALA A 562 -16.39 4.03 -3.26
CA ALA A 562 -17.54 4.03 -2.33
C ALA A 562 -18.65 3.05 -2.81
N PHE A 563 -18.36 1.73 -2.87
CA PHE A 563 -19.26 0.75 -3.51
C PHE A 563 -20.16 -0.02 -2.54
N ASP A 564 -19.87 0.01 -1.25
CA ASP A 564 -20.59 -0.79 -0.24
C ASP A 564 -20.57 -0.17 1.16
N MET A 565 -20.95 1.10 1.27
CA MET A 565 -21.02 1.79 2.56
C MET A 565 -22.32 1.49 3.32
N THR A 566 -22.22 1.32 4.63
CA THR A 566 -23.39 1.24 5.54
C THR A 566 -24.00 2.61 5.79
N ASP A 567 -25.25 2.66 6.27
CA ASP A 567 -25.90 3.92 6.65
C ASP A 567 -25.09 4.67 7.73
N GLU A 568 -24.48 3.96 8.69
CA GLU A 568 -23.63 4.54 9.72
C GLU A 568 -22.36 5.17 9.12
N GLN A 569 -21.68 4.49 8.19
CA GLN A 569 -20.51 5.04 7.50
C GLN A 569 -20.88 6.26 6.65
N ILE A 570 -22.06 6.28 6.06
CA ILE A 570 -22.58 7.45 5.33
C ILE A 570 -22.76 8.64 6.27
N GLU A 571 -23.37 8.43 7.45
CA GLU A 571 -23.55 9.49 8.47
C GLU A 571 -22.19 9.99 9.00
N GLN A 572 -21.23 9.08 9.22
CA GLN A 572 -19.87 9.44 9.63
C GLN A 572 -19.16 10.26 8.55
N LEU A 573 -19.25 9.86 7.27
CA LEU A 573 -18.66 10.60 6.15
C LEU A 573 -19.27 11.99 6.00
N GLN A 574 -20.58 12.12 6.11
CA GLN A 574 -21.26 13.42 6.13
C GLN A 574 -20.76 14.29 7.29
N THR A 575 -20.64 13.73 8.49
CA THR A 575 -20.12 14.45 9.66
C THR A 575 -18.68 14.93 9.44
N ALA A 576 -17.86 14.13 8.79
CA ALA A 576 -16.46 14.45 8.52
C ALA A 576 -16.30 15.50 7.41
N LEU A 577 -17.11 15.43 6.34
CA LEU A 577 -16.85 16.16 5.09
C LEU A 577 -17.91 17.22 4.72
N HIS A 578 -19.13 17.18 5.28
CA HIS A 578 -20.17 18.18 4.96
C HIS A 578 -20.02 19.45 5.81
N LYS A 579 -18.81 19.98 5.89
CA LYS A 579 -18.44 21.17 6.71
C LYS A 579 -17.18 21.85 6.18
N ASP A 580 -16.87 23.02 6.70
CA ASP A 580 -15.60 23.74 6.57
C ASP A 580 -15.20 24.03 5.11
N GLY A 581 -16.17 24.13 4.19
CA GLY A 581 -15.92 24.36 2.77
C GLY A 581 -15.32 23.17 2.01
N LYS A 582 -15.24 21.99 2.63
CA LYS A 582 -14.65 20.78 2.02
C LYS A 582 -15.40 20.35 0.76
N THR A 583 -14.65 19.81 -0.19
CA THR A 583 -15.21 19.24 -1.42
C THR A 583 -14.98 17.73 -1.45
N THR A 584 -16.03 16.97 -1.79
CA THR A 584 -15.94 15.52 -2.00
C THR A 584 -16.25 15.19 -3.45
N LEU A 585 -15.32 14.52 -4.14
CA LEU A 585 -15.49 14.01 -5.50
C LEU A 585 -15.72 12.49 -5.42
N PHE A 586 -16.92 12.04 -5.79
CA PHE A 586 -17.24 10.62 -5.92
C PHE A 586 -17.07 10.17 -7.37
N MET A 587 -16.32 9.11 -7.56
CA MET A 587 -16.00 8.59 -8.89
C MET A 587 -16.79 7.33 -9.24
N TYR A 588 -17.03 7.12 -10.51
CA TYR A 588 -17.56 5.94 -11.18
C TYR A 588 -19.03 5.65 -10.83
N ASN A 589 -19.31 4.97 -9.71
CA ASN A 589 -20.65 4.71 -9.22
C ASN A 589 -20.65 4.33 -7.71
N PHE A 590 -21.83 4.10 -7.15
CA PHE A 590 -22.02 3.76 -5.74
C PHE A 590 -22.28 2.26 -5.50
N GLY A 591 -21.92 1.39 -6.42
CA GLY A 591 -21.92 -0.07 -6.26
C GLY A 591 -23.26 -0.63 -5.79
N SER A 592 -23.24 -1.32 -4.66
CA SER A 592 -24.42 -1.96 -4.05
C SER A 592 -25.34 -1.01 -3.28
N MET A 593 -24.91 0.24 -3.09
CA MET A 593 -25.69 1.24 -2.38
C MET A 593 -26.98 1.60 -3.15
N THR A 594 -28.00 2.01 -2.42
CA THR A 594 -29.27 2.50 -2.99
C THR A 594 -29.09 3.92 -3.54
N THR A 595 -30.00 4.34 -4.42
CA THR A 595 -30.01 5.73 -4.91
C THR A 595 -30.29 6.73 -3.77
N GLN A 596 -31.02 6.36 -2.74
CA GLN A 596 -31.24 7.19 -1.55
C GLN A 596 -29.96 7.39 -0.73
N GLN A 597 -29.12 6.35 -0.59
CA GLN A 597 -27.82 6.47 0.05
C GLN A 597 -26.87 7.35 -0.75
N ALA A 598 -26.83 7.17 -2.09
CA ALA A 598 -26.06 8.04 -2.98
C ALA A 598 -26.54 9.51 -2.92
N GLU A 599 -27.86 9.73 -2.86
CA GLU A 599 -28.46 11.05 -2.68
C GLU A 599 -28.09 11.67 -1.32
N ALA A 600 -28.11 10.87 -0.24
CA ALA A 600 -27.70 11.33 1.08
C ALA A 600 -26.23 11.82 1.08
N LEU A 601 -25.33 11.09 0.41
CA LEU A 601 -23.91 11.48 0.31
C LEU A 601 -23.68 12.72 -0.54
N THR A 602 -24.44 12.88 -1.63
CA THR A 602 -24.11 13.88 -2.66
C THR A 602 -25.08 15.04 -2.73
N GLY A 603 -26.28 14.90 -2.17
CA GLY A 603 -27.39 15.83 -2.38
C GLY A 603 -27.95 15.84 -3.81
N MET A 604 -27.61 14.82 -4.62
CA MET A 604 -28.00 14.65 -6.03
C MET A 604 -28.98 13.48 -6.18
N GLU A 605 -30.07 13.68 -6.93
CA GLU A 605 -30.99 12.60 -7.26
C GLU A 605 -30.45 11.73 -8.40
N PHE A 606 -30.48 10.41 -8.23
CA PHE A 606 -29.95 9.46 -9.20
C PHE A 606 -30.98 8.51 -9.79
N LYS A 607 -30.76 8.14 -11.05
CA LYS A 607 -31.36 6.96 -11.70
C LYS A 607 -30.27 6.06 -12.24
N VAL A 608 -30.44 4.75 -12.04
CA VAL A 608 -29.51 3.73 -12.55
C VAL A 608 -30.02 3.19 -13.88
N LYS A 609 -29.13 3.11 -14.87
CA LYS A 609 -29.41 2.41 -16.14
C LYS A 609 -28.32 1.37 -16.38
N LYS A 610 -28.72 0.14 -16.62
CA LYS A 610 -27.80 -0.90 -17.03
C LYS A 610 -27.27 -0.58 -18.44
N LEU A 611 -25.95 -0.45 -18.56
CA LEU A 611 -25.24 -0.30 -19.82
C LEU A 611 -24.34 -1.52 -20.01
N GLN A 612 -24.09 -1.88 -21.27
CA GLN A 612 -23.18 -2.97 -21.63
C GLN A 612 -22.17 -2.50 -22.70
N SER A 613 -21.76 -1.25 -22.61
CA SER A 613 -20.84 -0.65 -23.57
C SER A 613 -19.95 0.39 -22.90
N LYS A 614 -18.83 0.68 -23.55
CA LYS A 614 -18.00 1.83 -23.17
C LYS A 614 -18.78 3.13 -23.35
N THR A 615 -18.62 4.04 -22.42
CA THR A 615 -19.18 5.39 -22.50
C THR A 615 -18.20 6.40 -21.91
N GLY A 616 -18.05 7.53 -22.57
CA GLY A 616 -17.24 8.65 -22.07
C GLY A 616 -18.12 9.83 -21.68
N ILE A 617 -17.56 10.77 -20.96
CA ILE A 617 -18.21 12.00 -20.54
C ILE A 617 -17.68 13.16 -21.38
N LYS A 618 -18.60 13.88 -22.05
CA LYS A 618 -18.28 15.12 -22.75
C LYS A 618 -18.67 16.31 -21.89
N MET A 619 -17.75 17.24 -21.72
CA MET A 619 -17.97 18.46 -20.95
C MET A 619 -19.00 19.37 -21.62
N THR A 620 -19.78 20.06 -20.81
CA THR A 620 -20.74 21.05 -21.31
C THR A 620 -20.01 22.35 -21.66
N LYS A 621 -20.48 23.08 -22.71
CA LYS A 621 -19.86 24.34 -23.14
C LYS A 621 -19.92 25.47 -22.08
N GLN A 622 -20.91 25.39 -21.18
CA GLN A 622 -21.07 26.29 -20.04
C GLN A 622 -20.88 25.44 -18.77
N SER A 623 -19.66 25.35 -18.28
CA SER A 623 -19.33 24.64 -17.05
C SER A 623 -19.16 25.62 -15.89
N ALA A 624 -19.73 25.29 -14.74
CA ALA A 624 -19.51 25.96 -13.48
C ALA A 624 -18.07 25.83 -12.94
N VAL A 625 -17.29 24.94 -13.53
CA VAL A 625 -15.86 24.74 -13.26
C VAL A 625 -15.07 25.17 -14.50
N PRO A 626 -14.44 26.35 -14.49
CA PRO A 626 -13.62 26.82 -15.61
C PRO A 626 -12.42 25.88 -15.87
N GLY A 627 -12.07 25.69 -17.13
CA GLY A 627 -10.91 24.90 -17.53
C GLY A 627 -11.17 23.41 -17.75
N LEU A 628 -12.39 22.92 -17.50
CA LEU A 628 -12.74 21.53 -17.84
C LEU A 628 -12.70 21.32 -19.36
N ILE A 629 -12.04 20.24 -19.76
CA ILE A 629 -11.94 19.80 -21.17
C ILE A 629 -12.53 18.41 -21.34
N SER A 630 -13.13 18.16 -22.52
CA SER A 630 -13.53 16.80 -22.88
C SER A 630 -12.29 16.01 -23.26
N ASP A 631 -12.07 14.90 -22.57
CA ASP A 631 -11.03 13.93 -22.92
C ASP A 631 -11.61 12.79 -23.79
N ASN A 632 -10.75 11.91 -24.25
CA ASN A 632 -11.12 10.75 -25.07
C ASN A 632 -11.29 9.47 -24.23
N HIS A 633 -11.22 9.57 -22.91
CA HIS A 633 -11.39 8.41 -22.04
C HIS A 633 -12.82 7.86 -22.16
N THR A 634 -12.94 6.55 -22.13
CA THR A 634 -14.23 5.85 -22.19
C THR A 634 -14.22 4.71 -21.18
N ALA A 635 -15.04 4.82 -20.16
CA ALA A 635 -15.17 3.80 -19.14
C ALA A 635 -16.01 2.60 -19.59
N LEU A 636 -15.70 1.44 -19.01
CA LEU A 636 -16.58 0.28 -19.01
C LEU A 636 -17.57 0.40 -17.85
N ILE A 637 -18.82 0.78 -18.12
CA ILE A 637 -19.82 1.02 -17.08
C ILE A 637 -20.95 -0.01 -17.21
N SER A 638 -21.10 -0.88 -16.22
CA SER A 638 -22.19 -1.87 -16.20
C SER A 638 -23.51 -1.27 -15.72
N ARG A 639 -23.48 -0.33 -14.79
CA ARG A 639 -24.64 0.33 -14.21
C ARG A 639 -24.37 1.83 -14.08
N ALA A 640 -24.59 2.59 -15.15
CA ALA A 640 -24.40 4.03 -15.13
C ALA A 640 -25.38 4.69 -14.17
N MET A 641 -24.86 5.45 -13.24
CA MET A 641 -25.64 6.37 -12.40
C MET A 641 -25.76 7.72 -13.13
N ARG A 642 -26.96 8.25 -13.20
CA ARG A 642 -27.31 9.48 -13.92
C ARG A 642 -27.94 10.43 -12.98
N VAL A 643 -27.41 11.62 -12.91
CA VAL A 643 -28.00 12.68 -12.14
C VAL A 643 -29.26 13.16 -12.87
N VAL A 644 -30.39 13.16 -12.16
CA VAL A 644 -31.71 13.53 -12.71
C VAL A 644 -32.39 14.69 -11.99
N GLY A 645 -31.86 15.10 -10.82
CA GLY A 645 -32.42 16.18 -10.01
C GLY A 645 -31.49 16.55 -8.85
N GLY A 646 -32.02 17.37 -7.92
CA GLY A 646 -31.28 18.01 -6.84
C GLY A 646 -30.83 19.44 -7.23
N GLN A 647 -30.20 20.14 -6.28
CA GLN A 647 -29.60 21.46 -6.55
C GLN A 647 -28.25 21.30 -7.24
N THR A 648 -28.25 20.90 -8.53
CA THR A 648 -27.05 20.51 -9.24
C THR A 648 -26.79 21.34 -10.48
N GLU A 649 -25.51 21.58 -10.76
CA GLU A 649 -25.04 22.12 -12.03
C GLU A 649 -24.41 21.00 -12.86
N THR A 650 -24.78 20.89 -14.12
CA THR A 650 -24.25 19.90 -15.04
C THR A 650 -22.88 20.33 -15.55
N LEU A 651 -21.85 19.52 -15.30
CA LEU A 651 -20.49 19.70 -15.81
C LEU A 651 -20.26 18.88 -17.09
N GLY A 652 -20.82 17.69 -17.18
CA GLY A 652 -20.64 16.80 -18.35
C GLY A 652 -21.77 15.80 -18.52
N LYS A 653 -21.84 15.22 -19.75
CA LYS A 653 -22.87 14.27 -20.15
C LYS A 653 -22.28 13.04 -20.79
N TYR A 654 -22.87 11.89 -20.49
CA TYR A 654 -22.62 10.66 -21.24
C TYR A 654 -23.00 10.79 -22.72
N SER A 655 -22.53 9.87 -23.53
CA SER A 655 -22.80 9.84 -24.98
C SER A 655 -24.29 9.80 -25.35
N ASP A 656 -25.16 9.34 -24.44
CA ASP A 656 -26.61 9.32 -24.62
C ASP A 656 -27.32 10.61 -24.17
N GLY A 657 -26.57 11.63 -23.80
CA GLY A 657 -27.05 12.94 -23.37
C GLY A 657 -27.49 13.05 -21.92
N SER A 658 -27.48 11.94 -21.15
CA SER A 658 -27.78 11.98 -19.72
C SER A 658 -26.59 12.54 -18.91
N VAL A 659 -26.86 13.14 -17.74
CA VAL A 659 -25.85 13.78 -16.92
C VAL A 659 -25.04 12.72 -16.18
N GLY A 660 -23.71 12.70 -16.44
CA GLY A 660 -22.75 11.81 -15.81
C GLY A 660 -21.68 12.57 -15.00
N PHE A 661 -21.64 13.89 -15.09
CA PHE A 661 -20.74 14.74 -14.32
C PHE A 661 -21.51 15.96 -13.82
N ALA A 662 -21.57 16.13 -12.51
CA ALA A 662 -22.34 17.20 -11.90
C ALA A 662 -21.71 17.68 -10.58
N ILE A 663 -21.98 18.92 -10.20
CA ILE A 663 -21.57 19.54 -8.95
C ILE A 663 -22.79 20.01 -8.18
N ASN A 664 -22.78 19.80 -6.88
CA ASN A 664 -23.76 20.33 -5.92
C ASN A 664 -23.03 21.19 -4.89
N ARG A 665 -23.29 22.49 -4.91
CA ARG A 665 -22.72 23.48 -3.97
C ARG A 665 -23.69 23.73 -2.84
N GLN A 666 -23.31 23.36 -1.64
CA GLN A 666 -24.02 23.71 -0.41
C GLN A 666 -23.33 24.88 0.29
N LYS A 667 -23.96 25.42 1.34
CA LYS A 667 -23.37 26.54 2.07
C LYS A 667 -22.02 26.22 2.69
N ASP A 668 -21.87 25.01 3.27
CA ASP A 668 -20.74 24.64 4.09
C ASP A 668 -19.88 23.54 3.46
N TYR A 669 -20.27 22.98 2.31
CA TYR A 669 -19.53 21.93 1.59
C TYR A 669 -19.93 21.86 0.11
N THR A 670 -19.15 21.14 -0.67
CA THR A 670 -19.42 20.85 -2.08
C THR A 670 -19.30 19.36 -2.35
N THR A 671 -20.19 18.80 -3.16
CA THR A 671 -20.06 17.44 -3.68
C THR A 671 -20.00 17.42 -5.20
N ILE A 672 -19.17 16.56 -5.73
CA ILE A 672 -19.00 16.35 -7.17
C ILE A 672 -19.24 14.86 -7.44
N TYR A 673 -20.00 14.55 -8.45
CA TYR A 673 -20.11 13.18 -8.98
C TYR A 673 -19.53 13.12 -10.40
N TYR A 674 -18.59 12.22 -10.62
CA TYR A 674 -17.98 11.94 -11.91
C TYR A 674 -18.14 10.46 -12.27
N GLY A 675 -19.02 10.17 -13.20
CA GLY A 675 -19.47 8.81 -13.55
C GLY A 675 -18.52 8.05 -14.48
N ASP A 676 -17.25 8.43 -14.57
CA ASP A 676 -16.20 7.73 -15.28
C ASP A 676 -15.15 7.19 -14.28
N SER A 677 -14.29 6.27 -14.72
CA SER A 677 -13.29 5.60 -13.89
C SER A 677 -11.97 6.35 -13.81
N LEU A 678 -11.70 7.31 -14.69
CA LEU A 678 -10.46 8.06 -14.74
C LEU A 678 -10.72 9.54 -15.09
N ILE A 679 -10.11 10.44 -14.33
CA ILE A 679 -10.10 11.89 -14.59
C ILE A 679 -8.72 12.29 -15.11
N SER A 680 -8.69 13.05 -16.21
CA SER A 680 -7.44 13.56 -16.76
C SER A 680 -6.76 14.60 -15.85
N VAL A 681 -5.44 14.71 -15.96
CA VAL A 681 -4.60 15.68 -15.21
C VAL A 681 -5.15 17.10 -15.32
N ASN A 682 -5.53 17.54 -16.53
CA ASN A 682 -6.08 18.88 -16.76
C ASN A 682 -7.41 19.10 -16.01
N ASN A 683 -8.28 18.10 -15.98
CA ASN A 683 -9.56 18.20 -15.27
C ASN A 683 -9.36 18.16 -13.74
N LEU A 684 -8.36 17.42 -13.23
CA LEU A 684 -7.97 17.48 -11.83
C LEU A 684 -7.50 18.88 -11.42
N LYS A 685 -6.62 19.51 -12.21
CA LYS A 685 -6.18 20.90 -11.99
C LYS A 685 -7.36 21.88 -12.00
N ALA A 686 -8.28 21.73 -12.95
CA ALA A 686 -9.47 22.58 -13.04
C ALA A 686 -10.38 22.44 -11.80
N ILE A 687 -10.62 21.20 -11.34
CA ILE A 687 -11.42 20.93 -10.14
C ILE A 687 -10.70 21.50 -8.90
N ALA A 688 -9.41 21.26 -8.74
CA ALA A 688 -8.61 21.77 -7.62
C ALA A 688 -8.70 23.31 -7.51
N ARG A 689 -8.50 24.03 -8.61
CA ARG A 689 -8.65 25.50 -8.66
C ARG A 689 -10.06 25.94 -8.30
N ALA A 690 -11.08 25.26 -8.78
CA ALA A 690 -12.47 25.58 -8.44
C ALA A 690 -12.81 25.33 -6.96
N CYS A 691 -12.01 24.53 -6.27
CA CYS A 691 -12.08 24.30 -4.82
C CYS A 691 -11.17 25.22 -4.01
N GLY A 692 -10.48 26.18 -4.66
CA GLY A 692 -9.53 27.07 -4.00
C GLY A 692 -8.25 26.39 -3.54
N ILE A 693 -7.86 25.30 -4.21
CA ILE A 693 -6.63 24.57 -3.95
C ILE A 693 -5.53 25.12 -4.88
N HIS A 694 -4.35 25.34 -4.31
CA HIS A 694 -3.19 25.75 -5.06
C HIS A 694 -2.68 24.64 -5.99
N VAL A 695 -2.34 25.02 -7.23
CA VAL A 695 -1.70 24.13 -8.22
C VAL A 695 -0.27 24.61 -8.38
N TYR A 696 0.67 23.85 -7.86
CA TYR A 696 2.11 24.24 -7.80
C TYR A 696 2.75 24.32 -9.18
N SER A 697 2.27 23.57 -10.17
CA SER A 697 2.79 23.63 -11.54
C SER A 697 1.72 23.36 -12.58
N ASP A 698 1.75 24.13 -13.69
CA ASP A 698 0.89 23.90 -14.84
C ASP A 698 1.43 22.83 -15.79
N SER A 699 2.72 22.49 -15.70
CA SER A 699 3.29 21.37 -16.45
C SER A 699 2.79 20.02 -15.92
N GLU A 700 2.93 18.99 -16.74
CA GLU A 700 2.61 17.60 -16.33
C GLU A 700 3.90 16.87 -15.91
N ASP A 701 4.83 17.58 -15.27
CA ASP A 701 5.99 16.98 -14.61
C ASP A 701 5.55 16.31 -13.28
N VAL A 702 6.36 15.41 -12.77
CA VAL A 702 6.09 14.76 -11.47
C VAL A 702 6.32 15.77 -10.34
N LEU A 703 5.34 15.92 -9.47
CA LEU A 703 5.40 16.84 -8.35
C LEU A 703 4.77 16.23 -7.09
N MET A 704 5.51 16.30 -5.99
CA MET A 704 5.06 15.99 -4.65
C MET A 704 5.23 17.25 -3.79
N ALA A 705 4.24 17.53 -2.92
CA ALA A 705 4.32 18.71 -2.05
C ALA A 705 3.62 18.48 -0.72
N ASN A 706 4.14 19.10 0.32
CA ASN A 706 3.46 19.30 1.59
C ASN A 706 3.47 20.81 1.95
N GLN A 707 3.17 21.16 3.17
CA GLN A 707 3.02 22.56 3.60
C GLN A 707 4.31 23.41 3.59
N ASN A 708 5.49 22.83 3.32
CA ASN A 708 6.76 23.57 3.36
C ASN A 708 7.85 23.04 2.41
N MET A 709 7.53 22.03 1.61
CA MET A 709 8.48 21.45 0.65
C MET A 709 7.77 21.05 -0.64
N VAL A 710 8.39 21.34 -1.76
CA VAL A 710 8.03 20.82 -3.09
C VAL A 710 9.19 20.01 -3.62
N VAL A 711 8.90 18.79 -4.03
CA VAL A 711 9.78 17.93 -4.83
C VAL A 711 9.27 17.96 -6.26
N PHE A 712 10.09 18.42 -7.17
CA PHE A 712 9.78 18.50 -8.59
C PHE A 712 10.73 17.60 -9.36
N HIS A 713 10.22 16.75 -10.26
CA HIS A 713 11.02 15.88 -11.11
C HIS A 713 10.59 16.04 -12.56
N ALA A 714 11.51 16.47 -13.41
CA ALA A 714 11.22 16.85 -14.78
C ALA A 714 10.97 15.63 -15.69
N VAL A 715 9.80 15.58 -16.30
CA VAL A 715 9.45 14.57 -17.33
C VAL A 715 9.88 15.04 -18.72
N THR A 716 9.90 16.34 -18.95
CA THR A 716 10.33 16.96 -20.20
C THR A 716 11.38 18.01 -19.93
N ALA A 717 12.34 18.18 -20.86
CA ALA A 717 13.34 19.25 -20.77
C ALA A 717 12.73 20.63 -21.06
N GLY A 718 13.33 21.67 -20.52
CA GLY A 718 13.00 23.06 -20.80
C GLY A 718 12.76 23.91 -19.57
N GLU A 719 12.19 25.11 -19.78
CA GLU A 719 11.84 26.04 -18.71
C GLU A 719 10.63 25.52 -17.91
N LYS A 720 10.76 25.50 -16.60
CA LYS A 720 9.76 25.05 -15.63
C LYS A 720 9.46 26.13 -14.61
N THR A 721 8.21 26.19 -14.16
CA THR A 721 7.82 27.14 -13.11
C THR A 721 7.05 26.39 -12.02
N VAL A 722 7.49 26.58 -10.77
CA VAL A 722 6.76 26.19 -9.56
C VAL A 722 6.21 27.47 -8.92
N THR A 723 4.91 27.46 -8.62
CA THR A 723 4.20 28.60 -8.00
C THR A 723 3.83 28.27 -6.55
N PHE A 724 3.60 29.29 -5.74
CA PHE A 724 3.22 29.18 -4.32
C PHE A 724 1.93 29.99 -4.06
N GLU A 725 1.17 29.66 -3.02
CA GLU A 725 -0.13 30.28 -2.72
C GLU A 725 -0.03 31.78 -2.36
N GLY A 726 1.14 32.32 -2.26
CA GLY A 726 1.42 33.71 -1.98
C GLY A 726 2.89 33.97 -1.97
N LYS A 727 3.29 35.19 -1.58
CA LYS A 727 4.69 35.51 -1.46
C LYS A 727 5.32 34.79 -0.28
N THR A 728 6.44 34.13 -0.52
CA THR A 728 7.19 33.34 0.44
C THR A 728 8.68 33.36 0.13
N ASP A 729 9.51 32.97 1.06
CA ASP A 729 10.91 32.68 0.76
C ASP A 729 11.03 31.22 0.30
N VAL A 730 11.92 30.98 -0.68
CA VAL A 730 12.13 29.64 -1.27
C VAL A 730 13.61 29.33 -1.31
N TRP A 731 13.99 28.18 -0.79
CA TRP A 731 15.34 27.65 -0.87
C TRP A 731 15.42 26.50 -1.86
N ASP A 732 16.09 26.73 -2.99
CA ASP A 732 16.49 25.69 -3.95
C ASP A 732 17.68 24.93 -3.34
N TYR A 733 17.40 23.77 -2.76
CA TYR A 733 18.33 23.03 -1.92
C TYR A 733 19.59 22.60 -2.66
N PHE A 734 19.44 21.98 -3.85
CA PHE A 734 20.59 21.45 -4.59
C PHE A 734 21.49 22.53 -5.16
N ASN A 735 20.95 23.71 -5.45
CA ASN A 735 21.71 24.89 -5.93
C ASN A 735 22.15 25.79 -4.78
N ASN A 736 21.76 25.51 -3.55
CA ASN A 736 21.96 26.36 -2.37
C ASN A 736 21.60 27.82 -2.63
N LYS A 737 20.43 28.04 -3.25
CA LYS A 737 19.99 29.37 -3.70
C LYS A 737 18.68 29.78 -3.04
N TRP A 738 18.67 30.97 -2.44
CA TRP A 738 17.48 31.60 -1.93
C TRP A 738 16.81 32.53 -2.93
N TYR A 739 15.48 32.45 -2.96
CA TYR A 739 14.59 33.42 -3.59
C TYR A 739 13.71 33.99 -2.48
N THR A 740 13.68 35.33 -2.31
CA THR A 740 12.97 35.98 -1.22
C THR A 740 11.77 36.76 -1.72
N ASP A 741 10.65 36.69 -0.96
CA ASP A 741 9.39 37.41 -1.26
C ASP A 741 8.88 37.12 -2.69
N VAL A 742 8.92 35.83 -3.08
CA VAL A 742 8.49 35.38 -4.42
C VAL A 742 7.20 34.55 -4.33
N ASP A 743 6.38 34.62 -5.38
CA ASP A 743 5.20 33.78 -5.58
C ASP A 743 5.45 32.63 -6.57
N SER A 744 6.62 32.60 -7.18
CA SER A 744 7.03 31.56 -8.13
C SER A 744 8.56 31.51 -8.29
N VAL A 745 9.04 30.34 -8.66
CA VAL A 745 10.43 30.09 -9.04
C VAL A 745 10.47 29.44 -10.42
N THR A 746 11.20 30.07 -11.34
CA THR A 746 11.40 29.53 -12.69
C THR A 746 12.86 29.09 -12.86
N PHE A 747 13.03 27.91 -13.47
CA PHE A 747 14.33 27.28 -13.72
C PHE A 747 14.31 26.47 -15.01
N SER A 748 15.48 26.20 -15.59
CA SER A 748 15.62 25.21 -16.67
C SER A 748 15.87 23.85 -16.04
N ALA A 749 15.28 22.79 -16.59
CA ALA A 749 15.52 21.41 -16.19
C ALA A 749 15.72 20.50 -17.40
N GLU A 750 16.60 19.53 -17.26
CA GLU A 750 16.73 18.42 -18.18
C GLU A 750 15.75 17.30 -17.79
N ILE A 751 15.49 16.35 -18.69
CA ILE A 751 14.64 15.19 -18.37
C ILE A 751 15.26 14.41 -17.19
N GLY A 752 14.45 14.12 -16.19
CA GLY A 752 14.88 13.41 -14.98
C GLY A 752 15.49 14.29 -13.90
N GLU A 753 15.76 15.56 -14.15
CA GLU A 753 16.32 16.46 -13.13
C GLU A 753 15.34 16.70 -12.00
N THR A 754 15.81 16.58 -10.76
CA THR A 754 15.02 16.72 -9.53
C THR A 754 15.39 18.00 -8.78
N LYS A 755 14.38 18.72 -8.29
CA LYS A 755 14.55 19.88 -7.42
C LYS A 755 13.84 19.66 -6.08
N TYR A 756 14.48 20.09 -5.00
CA TYR A 756 13.84 20.27 -3.69
C TYR A 756 13.74 21.77 -3.41
N LEU A 757 12.52 22.25 -3.27
CA LEU A 757 12.22 23.64 -2.96
C LEU A 757 11.59 23.68 -1.56
N PHE A 758 12.36 24.05 -0.54
CA PHE A 758 11.82 24.36 0.77
C PHE A 758 11.24 25.76 0.76
N TYR A 759 10.03 25.95 1.27
CA TYR A 759 9.38 27.25 1.24
C TYR A 759 8.69 27.59 2.57
N GLY A 760 8.62 28.87 2.90
CA GLY A 760 8.09 29.39 4.15
C GLY A 760 8.88 30.63 4.58
N ASP A 761 8.88 30.92 5.87
CA ASP A 761 9.75 31.95 6.44
C ASP A 761 11.22 31.51 6.42
N LYS A 762 12.09 32.36 5.89
CA LYS A 762 13.50 32.03 5.73
C LYS A 762 14.20 31.74 7.07
N GLU A 763 13.93 32.53 8.10
CA GLU A 763 14.55 32.37 9.42
C GLU A 763 14.08 31.03 10.05
N GLU A 764 12.82 30.66 9.83
CA GLU A 764 12.29 29.35 10.29
C GLU A 764 13.02 28.20 9.58
N ILE A 765 13.17 28.25 8.26
CA ILE A 765 13.85 27.20 7.48
C ILE A 765 15.33 27.10 7.86
N GLU A 766 16.03 28.22 8.06
CA GLU A 766 17.42 28.23 8.53
C GLU A 766 17.57 27.59 9.91
N ASN A 767 16.59 27.77 10.79
CA ASN A 767 16.56 27.17 12.12
C ASN A 767 16.41 25.63 12.10
N TRP A 768 15.93 25.03 11.03
CA TRP A 768 15.90 23.56 10.87
C TRP A 768 17.30 22.95 10.76
N SER A 769 18.32 23.76 10.51
CA SER A 769 19.72 23.33 10.44
C SER A 769 19.97 22.24 9.41
N LEU A 770 19.30 22.33 8.26
CA LEU A 770 19.44 21.37 7.17
C LEU A 770 20.88 21.41 6.61
N PRO A 771 21.51 20.27 6.31
CA PRO A 771 22.84 20.24 5.71
C PRO A 771 22.82 20.81 4.28
N ILE A 772 23.91 21.43 3.86
CA ILE A 772 24.11 21.83 2.46
C ILE A 772 24.48 20.57 1.66
N TYR A 773 23.89 20.41 0.50
CA TYR A 773 24.10 19.23 -0.35
C TYR A 773 25.52 19.15 -0.96
N GLY A 774 26.30 20.17 -0.95
CA GLY A 774 27.59 20.33 -1.60
C GLY A 774 28.64 19.24 -1.40
#